data_2a342d31d6c4b2edf0aff67a7a14d158
#
_entry.id   2a342d31d6c4b2edf0aff67a7a14d158
#
_cell.length_a   1.000
_cell.length_b   1.000
_cell.length_c   1.000
_cell.angle_alpha   90.00
_cell.angle_beta   90.00
_cell.angle_gamma   90.00
#
_symmetry.space_group_name_H-M   'P 1'
#
loop_
_entity.id
_entity.type
_entity.pdbx_description
1 polymer ?
#
loop_
_entity_poly.entity_id
_entity_poly.type
_entity_poly.pdbx_seq_one_letter_code
_entity_poly.pdbx_strand_id
1 'polypeptide(L)'
;MGSTDTSRPGRGRPLAGAGSSPTGLLDLLSVAAVVLDTSGRVVFWSPQAVELFGYTAEEALGQFAAQLLVHEEHRDEVIALFAEVLESGTDWAGAFPVRHKNGSTRLVEFRNMRLLDDLGDTYALGLAVDQAMLAQVERGVALSARLVTQSPIGLAILDTDLRYLNVNPALERIHGMSAADHRGRRVREVLTFLDGEAIENRLRRVLETGEPVTDQYVVGRPASDPQRDHAWSVSYHRLEDAAGRVLGVATSVIDITERHEATISATQARNRLAMIASASASIGTTLDVEQTARELAGVVVPDLADLASVHVLESLLHGRTPSVAGPARFRVAAVAAAQATEAADVADPPGELARYESDRLLTRCVRTRRPVLVAETTGEDLRRIARTGEAAPLEQAGVHSYLAVPLLARGEVLGALSLIRTGTPASFDEDDTLLACELASRAATCIDNARWYQSVRNTALTLQRRLLPQLPSRLPGLAIACRYLPAGAVSEIGGDWFDAMRLPGDKTALVVGDVMGSGINAAASMGQLRSATRAFAELDLDPAEVLRHLDRLTEDVEHTIATCAYCRYDPERGECRISLAGHLPPALLRSGRPAELLDLPSGVPLGVGGTAFETTVFPFRPGDQLALYTDGLVETRSDPIDARLGTLLEALTATAAQDLRETCDRVLETLRPPGGDDDVALLVARAEP
;
A
#
# COMPACT_ATOMS: atom_id res chain seq x y z
N MET A 1 -32.22 70.70 60.19
CA MET A 1 -32.99 71.86 59.71
C MET A 1 -33.76 71.41 58.55
N GLY A 2 -34.90 71.13 58.63
CA GLY A 2 -36.19 71.87 58.81
C GLY A 2 -36.95 71.48 57.56
N SER A 3 -37.89 70.81 57.72
CA SER A 3 -39.29 70.95 58.08
C SER A 3 -40.20 70.98 56.87
N THR A 4 -41.13 70.09 56.93
CA THR A 4 -42.60 70.25 56.88
C THR A 4 -43.12 70.33 55.43
N ASP A 5 -44.03 69.57 55.08
CA ASP A 5 -45.32 69.03 55.47
C ASP A 5 -46.37 69.35 54.40
N THR A 6 -47.34 68.54 54.35
CA THR A 6 -48.71 68.58 53.88
C THR A 6 -49.12 68.04 52.55
N SER A 7 -49.67 66.82 52.60
CA SER A 7 -51.06 66.43 52.39
C SER A 7 -51.76 66.62 51.02
N ARG A 8 -52.06 65.45 50.44
CA ARG A 8 -53.34 64.99 49.77
C ARG A 8 -53.90 65.63 48.49
N PRO A 9 -54.70 64.91 47.72
CA PRO A 9 -54.90 63.48 47.45
C PRO A 9 -55.00 63.09 45.99
N GLY A 10 -54.77 61.84 45.70
CA GLY A 10 -55.46 60.95 44.82
C GLY A 10 -55.81 61.30 43.39
N ARG A 11 -55.07 60.79 42.47
CA ARG A 11 -55.57 60.35 41.15
C ARG A 11 -54.85 59.08 40.78
N GLY A 12 -55.69 58.02 40.51
CA GLY A 12 -55.21 56.71 40.10
C GLY A 12 -54.29 56.79 38.90
N ARG A 13 -53.17 56.15 39.01
CA ARG A 13 -52.24 55.90 37.92
C ARG A 13 -52.80 54.72 37.10
N PRO A 14 -52.93 54.81 35.74
CA PRO A 14 -53.23 53.68 34.95
C PRO A 14 -52.04 52.71 34.99
N LEU A 15 -52.26 51.45 35.26
CA LEU A 15 -51.32 50.38 35.09
C LEU A 15 -50.97 50.25 33.60
N ALA A 16 -49.93 50.95 33.20
CA ALA A 16 -49.25 50.68 31.94
C ALA A 16 -48.16 49.65 32.23
N GLY A 17 -48.40 48.45 31.75
CA GLY A 17 -47.50 47.35 31.82
C GLY A 17 -48.02 46.19 31.01
N ALA A 18 -48.16 46.44 29.68
CA ALA A 18 -48.36 45.34 28.75
C ALA A 18 -47.02 44.60 28.60
N GLY A 19 -46.72 43.77 29.57
CA GLY A 19 -45.80 42.66 29.34
C GLY A 19 -46.50 41.67 28.41
N SER A 20 -45.86 41.29 27.30
CA SER A 20 -46.30 40.21 26.45
C SER A 20 -46.53 38.96 27.29
N SER A 21 -47.79 38.63 27.51
CA SER A 21 -48.19 37.38 28.12
C SER A 21 -47.67 36.22 27.28
N PRO A 22 -47.24 35.12 27.91
CA PRO A 22 -46.91 33.93 27.15
C PRO A 22 -48.09 33.49 26.34
N THR A 23 -47.90 33.38 25.02
CA THR A 23 -48.90 32.87 24.10
C THR A 23 -49.28 31.46 24.46
N GLY A 24 -50.39 31.31 25.19
CA GLY A 24 -50.94 29.99 25.49
C GLY A 24 -51.68 29.42 24.24
N LEU A 25 -52.04 28.17 24.31
CA LEU A 25 -52.75 27.48 23.24
C LEU A 25 -54.01 28.22 22.81
N LEU A 26 -54.71 28.88 23.76
CA LEU A 26 -55.90 29.69 23.53
C LEU A 26 -55.63 30.98 22.73
N ASP A 27 -54.41 31.59 22.90
CA ASP A 27 -54.02 32.76 22.10
C ASP A 27 -53.67 32.31 20.68
N LEU A 28 -53.03 31.16 20.51
CA LEU A 28 -52.74 30.54 19.21
C LEU A 28 -54.01 30.21 18.42
N LEU A 29 -55.09 29.81 19.12
CA LEU A 29 -56.36 29.44 18.53
C LEU A 29 -57.25 30.67 18.27
N SER A 30 -56.86 31.87 18.75
CA SER A 30 -57.67 33.12 18.62
C SER A 30 -59.13 32.90 19.01
N VAL A 31 -59.38 32.28 20.19
CA VAL A 31 -60.74 31.97 20.65
C VAL A 31 -61.49 33.22 20.93
N ALA A 32 -62.51 33.48 20.13
CA ALA A 32 -63.42 34.59 20.34
C ALA A 32 -64.45 34.26 21.45
N ALA A 33 -64.65 35.20 22.34
CA ALA A 33 -65.66 35.06 23.40
C ALA A 33 -66.75 36.12 23.17
N VAL A 34 -67.99 35.65 23.19
CA VAL A 34 -69.20 36.49 23.06
C VAL A 34 -70.13 36.13 24.21
N VAL A 35 -70.68 37.11 24.92
CA VAL A 35 -71.73 36.88 25.92
C VAL A 35 -73.01 37.50 25.44
N LEU A 36 -74.10 36.73 25.57
CA LEU A 36 -75.45 37.13 25.18
C LEU A 36 -76.34 37.20 26.43
N ASP A 37 -77.26 38.17 26.48
CA ASP A 37 -78.33 38.21 27.42
C ASP A 37 -79.45 37.21 27.12
N THR A 38 -80.46 37.06 27.97
CA THR A 38 -81.57 36.11 27.78
C THR A 38 -82.41 36.40 26.56
N SER A 39 -82.31 37.61 25.98
CA SER A 39 -82.98 37.99 24.74
C SER A 39 -82.12 37.66 23.48
N GLY A 40 -80.83 37.21 23.65
CA GLY A 40 -79.90 36.96 22.54
C GLY A 40 -79.17 38.21 22.04
N ARG A 41 -79.14 39.27 22.85
CA ARG A 41 -78.36 40.47 22.53
C ARG A 41 -76.93 40.33 23.08
N VAL A 42 -75.98 40.84 22.34
CA VAL A 42 -74.55 40.86 22.71
C VAL A 42 -74.34 41.80 23.87
N VAL A 43 -73.85 41.31 24.99
CA VAL A 43 -73.48 42.09 26.18
C VAL A 43 -71.96 42.17 26.40
N PHE A 44 -71.24 41.20 25.77
CA PHE A 44 -69.77 41.20 25.75
C PHE A 44 -69.24 40.73 24.42
N TRP A 45 -68.18 41.40 23.91
CA TRP A 45 -67.54 41.11 22.64
C TRP A 45 -66.05 41.19 22.82
N SER A 46 -65.33 40.02 22.71
CA SER A 46 -63.88 40.01 22.90
C SER A 46 -63.12 40.61 21.72
N PRO A 47 -61.88 41.05 21.89
CA PRO A 47 -61.01 41.48 20.78
C PRO A 47 -60.90 40.41 19.70
N GLN A 48 -60.83 39.12 20.05
CA GLN A 48 -60.79 37.99 19.12
C GLN A 48 -62.09 37.86 18.31
N ALA A 49 -63.21 38.24 18.93
CA ALA A 49 -64.49 38.27 18.22
C ALA A 49 -64.52 39.39 17.14
N VAL A 50 -63.83 40.50 17.37
CA VAL A 50 -63.64 41.54 16.33
C VAL A 50 -62.89 40.95 15.13
N GLU A 51 -61.80 40.20 15.37
CA GLU A 51 -61.01 39.58 14.31
C GLU A 51 -61.76 38.47 13.60
N LEU A 52 -62.51 37.66 14.34
CA LEU A 52 -63.22 36.51 13.78
C LEU A 52 -64.46 36.94 12.95
N PHE A 53 -65.22 37.92 13.39
CA PHE A 53 -66.50 38.30 12.80
C PHE A 53 -66.46 39.62 12.03
N GLY A 54 -65.39 40.45 12.26
CA GLY A 54 -65.17 41.72 11.57
C GLY A 54 -66.00 42.89 12.10
N TYR A 55 -66.83 42.72 13.13
CA TYR A 55 -67.60 43.79 13.78
C TYR A 55 -66.86 44.32 15.00
N THR A 56 -66.77 45.60 15.17
CA THR A 56 -66.24 46.21 16.39
C THR A 56 -67.16 45.94 17.57
N ALA A 57 -66.64 46.05 18.79
CA ALA A 57 -67.48 45.90 20.00
C ALA A 57 -68.60 46.92 20.02
N GLU A 58 -68.38 48.16 19.60
CA GLU A 58 -69.40 49.20 19.51
C GLU A 58 -70.52 48.86 18.51
N GLU A 59 -70.19 48.18 17.45
CA GLU A 59 -71.17 47.73 16.46
C GLU A 59 -71.96 46.49 16.87
N ALA A 60 -71.33 45.62 17.69
CA ALA A 60 -71.91 44.35 18.11
C ALA A 60 -72.73 44.43 19.38
N LEU A 61 -72.33 45.29 20.37
CA LEU A 61 -73.02 45.39 21.61
C LEU A 61 -74.49 45.86 21.47
N GLY A 62 -75.40 45.17 22.16
CA GLY A 62 -76.83 45.46 22.09
C GLY A 62 -77.54 44.90 20.84
N GLN A 63 -76.83 44.41 19.82
CA GLN A 63 -77.42 43.79 18.64
C GLN A 63 -77.81 42.33 18.91
N PHE A 64 -78.79 41.84 18.19
CA PHE A 64 -79.11 40.40 18.24
C PHE A 64 -78.05 39.58 17.52
N ALA A 65 -77.33 38.71 18.23
CA ALA A 65 -76.24 37.91 17.71
C ALA A 65 -76.68 37.09 16.49
N ALA A 66 -77.85 36.47 16.51
CA ALA A 66 -78.41 35.71 15.41
C ALA A 66 -78.63 36.54 14.13
N GLN A 67 -79.01 37.83 14.28
CA GLN A 67 -79.20 38.72 13.12
C GLN A 67 -77.87 39.22 12.58
N LEU A 68 -76.90 39.42 13.45
CA LEU A 68 -75.56 39.92 13.10
C LEU A 68 -74.71 38.87 12.38
N LEU A 69 -74.66 37.65 12.94
CA LEU A 69 -73.71 36.62 12.58
C LEU A 69 -74.30 35.49 11.71
N VAL A 70 -75.62 35.23 11.80
CA VAL A 70 -76.22 34.05 11.19
C VAL A 70 -76.97 34.40 9.91
N HIS A 71 -76.77 33.58 8.86
CA HIS A 71 -77.54 33.71 7.62
C HIS A 71 -79.02 33.46 7.87
N GLU A 72 -79.88 34.08 7.10
CA GLU A 72 -81.33 34.06 7.32
C GLU A 72 -81.94 32.66 7.37
N GLU A 73 -81.43 31.78 6.56
CA GLU A 73 -81.83 30.37 6.44
C GLU A 73 -81.56 29.54 7.73
N HIS A 74 -80.60 29.95 8.57
CA HIS A 74 -80.22 29.18 9.79
C HIS A 74 -80.63 29.92 11.08
N ARG A 75 -81.26 31.06 11.00
CA ARG A 75 -81.59 31.86 12.20
C ARG A 75 -82.50 31.17 13.18
N ASP A 76 -83.58 30.53 12.67
CA ASP A 76 -84.55 29.84 13.53
C ASP A 76 -83.93 28.67 14.28
N GLU A 77 -83.03 27.93 13.61
CA GLU A 77 -82.28 26.84 14.19
C GLU A 77 -81.36 27.31 15.30
N VAL A 78 -80.57 28.38 15.05
CA VAL A 78 -79.63 28.93 16.04
C VAL A 78 -80.34 29.56 17.22
N ILE A 79 -81.51 30.20 17.01
CA ILE A 79 -82.35 30.76 18.08
C ILE A 79 -82.90 29.61 18.95
N ALA A 80 -83.35 28.49 18.38
CA ALA A 80 -83.79 27.34 19.10
C ALA A 80 -82.70 26.70 19.96
N LEU A 81 -81.49 26.55 19.40
CA LEU A 81 -80.28 26.06 20.10
C LEU A 81 -79.89 26.98 21.27
N PHE A 82 -80.02 28.31 21.07
CA PHE A 82 -79.72 29.28 22.11
C PHE A 82 -80.69 29.19 23.25
N ALA A 83 -82.01 29.03 22.95
CA ALA A 83 -83.05 28.85 23.96
C ALA A 83 -82.79 27.58 24.75
N GLU A 84 -82.43 26.49 24.11
CA GLU A 84 -82.14 25.20 24.74
C GLU A 84 -80.99 25.30 25.75
N VAL A 85 -79.86 26.02 25.39
CA VAL A 85 -78.73 26.25 26.28
C VAL A 85 -79.11 27.04 27.51
N LEU A 86 -80.01 28.02 27.39
CA LEU A 86 -80.50 28.86 28.50
C LEU A 86 -81.45 28.12 29.41
N GLU A 87 -82.39 27.34 28.86
CA GLU A 87 -83.38 26.62 29.60
C GLU A 87 -82.86 25.34 30.29
N SER A 88 -82.16 24.49 29.52
CA SER A 88 -81.67 23.20 30.03
C SER A 88 -80.38 23.37 30.86
N GLY A 89 -79.58 24.40 30.57
CA GLY A 89 -78.27 24.55 31.17
C GLY A 89 -77.25 23.55 30.59
N THR A 90 -77.57 22.86 29.53
CA THR A 90 -76.72 21.91 28.87
C THR A 90 -75.80 22.67 27.89
N ASP A 91 -74.49 22.42 27.94
CA ASP A 91 -73.54 22.97 26.95
C ASP A 91 -73.84 22.45 25.54
N TRP A 92 -73.80 23.36 24.56
CA TRP A 92 -73.90 22.95 23.18
C TRP A 92 -72.57 23.24 22.47
N ALA A 93 -72.09 22.27 21.64
CA ALA A 93 -70.95 22.42 20.79
C ALA A 93 -71.27 21.97 19.37
N GLY A 94 -70.88 22.80 18.41
CA GLY A 94 -71.10 22.50 16.99
C GLY A 94 -70.53 23.58 16.09
N ALA A 95 -70.45 23.28 14.80
CA ALA A 95 -69.95 24.18 13.80
C ALA A 95 -71.07 24.62 12.85
N PHE A 96 -71.23 25.92 12.61
CA PHE A 96 -72.14 26.41 11.62
C PHE A 96 -71.60 27.63 10.86
N PRO A 97 -72.11 27.92 9.66
CA PRO A 97 -71.65 29.00 8.83
C PRO A 97 -72.11 30.35 9.43
N VAL A 98 -71.19 31.25 9.67
CA VAL A 98 -71.45 32.60 10.14
C VAL A 98 -71.05 33.61 9.06
N ARG A 99 -71.78 34.73 9.06
CA ARG A 99 -71.55 35.83 8.14
C ARG A 99 -70.55 36.82 8.76
N HIS A 100 -69.42 36.97 8.13
CA HIS A 100 -68.46 38.01 8.47
C HIS A 100 -68.95 39.38 7.91
N LYS A 101 -68.55 40.50 8.55
CA LYS A 101 -68.94 41.86 8.17
C LYS A 101 -68.63 42.18 6.69
N ASN A 102 -67.58 41.63 6.10
CA ASN A 102 -67.22 41.85 4.70
C ASN A 102 -68.09 41.04 3.71
N GLY A 103 -69.12 40.35 4.20
CA GLY A 103 -70.03 39.52 3.39
C GLY A 103 -69.58 38.11 3.13
N SER A 104 -68.36 37.69 3.55
CA SER A 104 -67.89 36.31 3.42
C SER A 104 -68.53 35.41 4.46
N THR A 105 -68.72 34.15 4.14
CA THR A 105 -69.18 33.12 5.08
C THR A 105 -67.99 32.37 5.65
N ARG A 106 -67.91 32.28 6.95
CA ARG A 106 -66.91 31.46 7.69
C ARG A 106 -67.56 30.32 8.42
N LEU A 107 -67.01 29.17 8.39
CA LEU A 107 -67.41 28.04 9.21
C LEU A 107 -66.73 28.14 10.56
N VAL A 108 -67.52 28.38 11.62
CA VAL A 108 -67.02 28.64 12.95
C VAL A 108 -67.52 27.58 13.89
N GLU A 109 -66.63 26.98 14.67
CA GLU A 109 -66.98 26.06 15.74
C GLU A 109 -67.29 26.88 16.99
N PHE A 110 -68.49 26.60 17.55
CA PHE A 110 -68.97 27.23 18.76
C PHE A 110 -69.09 26.24 19.91
N ARG A 111 -68.79 26.73 21.09
CA ARG A 111 -69.14 26.08 22.33
C ARG A 111 -69.91 27.09 23.19
N ASN A 112 -71.19 26.84 23.37
CA ASN A 112 -72.11 27.72 24.10
C ASN A 112 -72.42 27.11 25.45
N MET A 113 -72.35 27.90 26.50
CA MET A 113 -72.62 27.52 27.86
C MET A 113 -73.40 28.58 28.61
N ARG A 114 -74.24 28.18 29.57
CA ARG A 114 -74.97 29.08 30.42
C ARG A 114 -74.07 29.67 31.48
N LEU A 115 -74.08 31.00 31.67
CA LEU A 115 -73.43 31.69 32.76
C LEU A 115 -74.52 32.28 33.68
N LEU A 116 -74.24 32.33 34.98
CA LEU A 116 -75.03 33.06 35.97
C LEU A 116 -74.11 34.09 36.60
N ASP A 117 -74.60 35.31 36.73
CA ASP A 117 -73.86 36.33 37.49
C ASP A 117 -74.14 36.27 39.00
N ASP A 118 -73.44 37.08 39.77
CA ASP A 118 -73.58 37.14 41.25
C ASP A 118 -74.98 37.59 41.72
N LEU A 119 -75.80 38.14 40.82
CA LEU A 119 -77.18 38.60 41.09
C LEU A 119 -78.24 37.58 40.65
N GLY A 120 -77.80 36.47 40.03
CA GLY A 120 -78.66 35.38 39.55
C GLY A 120 -79.19 35.61 38.14
N ASP A 121 -78.74 36.66 37.42
CA ASP A 121 -79.08 36.88 36.04
C ASP A 121 -78.36 35.87 35.14
N THR A 122 -79.15 35.37 34.13
CA THR A 122 -78.65 34.31 33.22
C THR A 122 -78.11 34.94 31.93
N TYR A 123 -76.93 34.45 31.51
CA TYR A 123 -76.28 34.82 30.26
C TYR A 123 -75.87 33.55 29.50
N ALA A 124 -75.62 33.64 28.19
CA ALA A 124 -74.96 32.62 27.43
C ALA A 124 -73.54 33.07 27.01
N LEU A 125 -72.53 32.31 27.35
CA LEU A 125 -71.16 32.46 26.83
C LEU A 125 -70.99 31.58 25.60
N GLY A 126 -70.66 32.20 24.48
CA GLY A 126 -70.24 31.55 23.26
C GLY A 126 -68.73 31.70 23.11
N LEU A 127 -68.03 30.58 23.07
CA LEU A 127 -66.65 30.50 22.63
C LEU A 127 -66.66 30.09 21.17
N ALA A 128 -65.91 30.81 20.31
CA ALA A 128 -65.94 30.61 18.88
C ALA A 128 -64.54 30.56 18.30
N VAL A 129 -64.30 29.60 17.39
CA VAL A 129 -62.99 29.41 16.69
C VAL A 129 -63.26 29.18 15.22
N ASP A 130 -62.42 29.80 14.35
CA ASP A 130 -62.48 29.49 12.92
C ASP A 130 -62.04 28.04 12.70
N GLN A 131 -62.92 27.23 12.08
CA GLN A 131 -62.66 25.83 11.82
C GLN A 131 -61.45 25.61 10.89
N ALA A 132 -61.19 26.53 9.95
CA ALA A 132 -60.01 26.45 9.07
C ALA A 132 -58.69 26.59 9.86
N MET A 133 -58.69 27.44 10.89
CA MET A 133 -57.51 27.63 11.75
C MET A 133 -57.30 26.42 12.66
N LEU A 134 -58.33 25.88 13.24
CA LEU A 134 -58.26 24.62 14.04
C LEU A 134 -57.73 23.46 13.19
N ALA A 135 -58.28 23.27 11.98
CA ALA A 135 -57.80 22.24 11.05
C ALA A 135 -56.36 22.47 10.57
N GLN A 136 -55.89 23.72 10.52
CA GLN A 136 -54.49 24.05 10.21
C GLN A 136 -53.56 23.66 11.34
N VAL A 137 -53.89 23.96 12.59
CA VAL A 137 -53.13 23.58 13.76
C VAL A 137 -53.09 22.03 13.90
N GLU A 138 -54.24 21.36 13.78
CA GLU A 138 -54.31 19.89 13.81
C GLU A 138 -53.45 19.26 12.70
N ARG A 139 -53.53 19.81 11.47
CA ARG A 139 -52.63 19.34 10.38
C ARG A 139 -51.18 19.57 10.66
N GLY A 140 -50.81 20.72 11.25
CA GLY A 140 -49.44 21.02 11.63
C GLY A 140 -48.88 20.04 12.66
N VAL A 141 -49.62 19.77 13.71
CA VAL A 141 -49.28 18.79 14.74
C VAL A 141 -49.20 17.36 14.18
N ALA A 142 -50.21 16.96 13.38
CA ALA A 142 -50.22 15.64 12.75
C ALA A 142 -49.04 15.44 11.78
N LEU A 143 -48.70 16.49 11.00
CA LEU A 143 -47.55 16.45 10.09
C LEU A 143 -46.23 16.35 10.86
N SER A 144 -46.05 17.15 11.91
CA SER A 144 -44.85 17.11 12.75
C SER A 144 -44.68 15.75 13.43
N ALA A 145 -45.75 15.18 13.94
CA ALA A 145 -45.75 13.84 14.54
C ALA A 145 -45.36 12.75 13.51
N ARG A 146 -45.88 12.86 12.28
CA ARG A 146 -45.53 11.93 11.20
C ARG A 146 -44.08 12.06 10.77
N LEU A 147 -43.55 13.27 10.63
CA LEU A 147 -42.14 13.50 10.31
C LEU A 147 -41.21 12.83 11.33
N VAL A 148 -41.49 12.97 12.61
CA VAL A 148 -40.70 12.33 13.68
C VAL A 148 -40.82 10.80 13.62
N THR A 149 -42.05 10.28 13.46
CA THR A 149 -42.31 8.84 13.48
C THR A 149 -41.77 8.11 12.25
N GLN A 150 -41.82 8.76 11.06
CA GLN A 150 -41.37 8.17 9.80
C GLN A 150 -39.89 8.47 9.52
N SER A 151 -39.22 9.29 10.34
CA SER A 151 -37.78 9.60 10.18
C SER A 151 -36.95 8.33 10.25
N PRO A 152 -36.03 8.08 9.30
CA PRO A 152 -35.04 7.02 9.41
C PRO A 152 -33.96 7.31 10.45
N ILE A 153 -33.85 8.56 10.89
CA ILE A 153 -32.91 9.02 11.91
C ILE A 153 -33.51 8.72 13.29
N GLY A 154 -32.74 8.10 14.16
CA GLY A 154 -33.11 7.91 15.55
C GLY A 154 -33.19 9.27 16.25
N LEU A 155 -34.35 9.59 16.85
CA LEU A 155 -34.59 10.85 17.54
C LEU A 155 -34.98 10.59 18.98
N ALA A 156 -34.38 11.34 19.91
CA ALA A 156 -34.79 11.35 21.30
C ALA A 156 -34.91 12.77 21.83
N ILE A 157 -35.77 12.94 22.83
CA ILE A 157 -35.86 14.12 23.67
C ILE A 157 -35.55 13.67 25.10
N LEU A 158 -34.59 14.34 25.71
CA LEU A 158 -34.20 14.16 27.11
C LEU A 158 -34.63 15.40 27.92
N ASP A 159 -35.01 15.19 29.16
CA ASP A 159 -35.26 16.31 30.11
C ASP A 159 -33.91 16.91 30.62
N THR A 160 -34.02 17.89 31.50
CA THR A 160 -32.85 18.54 32.13
C THR A 160 -32.08 17.61 33.08
N ASP A 161 -32.67 16.50 33.53
CA ASP A 161 -32.03 15.44 34.31
C ASP A 161 -31.45 14.31 33.45
N LEU A 162 -31.42 14.48 32.12
CA LEU A 162 -30.95 13.54 31.12
C LEU A 162 -31.75 12.21 31.12
N ARG A 163 -33.07 12.31 31.37
CA ARG A 163 -34.00 11.17 31.26
C ARG A 163 -34.74 11.25 29.94
N TYR A 164 -34.95 10.12 29.32
CA TYR A 164 -35.73 10.04 28.08
C TYR A 164 -37.19 10.43 28.31
N LEU A 165 -37.62 11.48 27.64
CA LEU A 165 -39.01 11.89 27.55
C LEU A 165 -39.74 11.19 26.40
N ASN A 166 -39.09 11.15 25.26
CA ASN A 166 -39.62 10.54 24.04
C ASN A 166 -38.52 10.01 23.11
N VAL A 167 -38.84 8.96 22.38
CA VAL A 167 -37.97 8.42 21.32
C VAL A 167 -38.85 8.03 20.12
N ASN A 168 -38.32 8.08 18.92
CA ASN A 168 -39.00 7.66 17.72
C ASN A 168 -38.74 6.17 17.38
N PRO A 169 -39.52 5.55 16.48
CA PRO A 169 -39.35 4.14 16.09
C PRO A 169 -37.96 3.81 15.49
N ALA A 170 -37.26 4.78 14.90
CA ALA A 170 -35.91 4.56 14.40
C ALA A 170 -34.93 4.32 15.56
N LEU A 171 -35.03 5.10 16.63
CA LEU A 171 -34.17 4.94 17.80
C LEU A 171 -34.49 3.65 18.58
N GLU A 172 -35.76 3.25 18.63
CA GLU A 172 -36.17 1.96 19.22
C GLU A 172 -35.44 0.80 18.51
N ARG A 173 -35.35 0.84 17.18
CA ARG A 173 -34.63 -0.18 16.42
C ARG A 173 -33.13 -0.14 16.67
N ILE A 174 -32.51 1.05 16.72
CA ILE A 174 -31.09 1.23 16.97
C ILE A 174 -30.71 0.69 18.36
N HIS A 175 -31.48 1.05 19.38
CA HIS A 175 -31.19 0.61 20.75
C HIS A 175 -31.71 -0.80 21.06
N GLY A 176 -32.64 -1.36 20.25
CA GLY A 176 -33.30 -2.63 20.51
C GLY A 176 -34.26 -2.59 21.71
N MET A 177 -34.82 -1.42 22.04
CA MET A 177 -35.63 -1.17 23.22
C MET A 177 -36.85 -0.34 22.85
N SER A 178 -38.05 -0.65 23.45
CA SER A 178 -39.26 0.10 23.16
C SER A 178 -39.26 1.53 23.75
N ALA A 179 -40.04 2.44 23.17
CA ALA A 179 -40.20 3.80 23.68
C ALA A 179 -40.71 3.82 25.14
N ALA A 180 -41.53 2.86 25.52
CA ALA A 180 -42.02 2.74 26.89
C ALA A 180 -40.92 2.39 27.88
N ASP A 181 -40.00 1.54 27.47
CA ASP A 181 -38.84 1.13 28.29
C ASP A 181 -37.77 2.24 28.40
N HIS A 182 -37.67 3.16 27.42
CA HIS A 182 -36.79 4.33 27.51
C HIS A 182 -37.32 5.36 28.51
N ARG A 183 -38.64 5.59 28.54
CA ARG A 183 -39.23 6.74 29.24
C ARG A 183 -38.87 6.77 30.72
N GLY A 184 -38.31 7.91 31.17
CA GLY A 184 -37.87 8.19 32.55
C GLY A 184 -36.55 7.58 32.92
N ARG A 185 -35.93 6.71 32.10
CA ARG A 185 -34.59 6.18 32.36
C ARG A 185 -33.52 7.18 31.98
N ARG A 186 -32.37 7.12 32.64
CA ARG A 186 -31.19 7.92 32.30
C ARG A 186 -30.44 7.30 31.13
N VAL A 187 -29.69 8.12 30.40
CA VAL A 187 -28.90 7.69 29.22
C VAL A 187 -27.99 6.52 29.55
N ARG A 188 -27.25 6.56 30.66
CA ARG A 188 -26.35 5.48 31.11
C ARG A 188 -27.05 4.16 31.44
N GLU A 189 -28.34 4.21 31.76
CA GLU A 189 -29.14 3.02 32.07
C GLU A 189 -29.65 2.32 30.80
N VAL A 190 -29.70 3.04 29.69
CA VAL A 190 -30.11 2.57 28.37
C VAL A 190 -28.91 2.15 27.53
N LEU A 191 -27.88 2.98 27.46
CA LEU A 191 -26.68 2.77 26.62
C LEU A 191 -25.59 2.00 27.37
N THR A 192 -25.91 0.82 27.88
CA THR A 192 -24.96 -0.04 28.63
C THR A 192 -23.82 -0.59 27.79
N PHE A 193 -23.93 -0.53 26.49
CA PHE A 193 -22.92 -0.97 25.50
C PHE A 193 -21.97 0.16 25.06
N LEU A 194 -22.14 1.35 25.62
CA LEU A 194 -21.29 2.53 25.37
C LEU A 194 -20.80 3.12 26.71
N ASP A 195 -19.86 4.05 26.64
CA ASP A 195 -19.45 4.86 27.78
C ASP A 195 -20.56 5.88 28.13
N GLY A 196 -21.57 5.42 28.89
CA GLY A 196 -22.72 6.21 29.26
C GLY A 196 -22.36 7.44 30.11
N GLU A 197 -21.30 7.40 30.91
CA GLU A 197 -20.84 8.53 31.72
C GLU A 197 -20.25 9.63 30.85
N ALA A 198 -19.39 9.27 29.88
CA ALA A 198 -18.85 10.23 28.92
C ALA A 198 -19.96 10.88 28.07
N ILE A 199 -20.98 10.12 27.70
CA ILE A 199 -22.14 10.64 26.96
C ILE A 199 -22.93 11.62 27.84
N GLU A 200 -23.28 11.26 29.09
CA GLU A 200 -24.00 12.16 30.00
C GLU A 200 -23.23 13.44 30.26
N ASN A 201 -21.92 13.39 30.40
CA ASN A 201 -21.09 14.57 30.60
C ASN A 201 -21.12 15.52 29.38
N ARG A 202 -21.17 14.98 28.17
CA ARG A 202 -21.34 15.79 26.95
C ARG A 202 -22.72 16.42 26.87
N LEU A 203 -23.79 15.66 27.15
CA LEU A 203 -25.15 16.15 27.18
C LEU A 203 -25.32 17.26 28.22
N ARG A 204 -24.72 17.12 29.41
CA ARG A 204 -24.72 18.14 30.46
C ARG A 204 -24.06 19.43 30.02
N ARG A 205 -22.92 19.32 29.30
CA ARG A 205 -22.27 20.48 28.69
C ARG A 205 -23.17 21.20 27.69
N VAL A 206 -23.85 20.46 26.81
CA VAL A 206 -24.81 21.03 25.86
C VAL A 206 -25.96 21.74 26.55
N LEU A 207 -26.49 21.17 27.66
CA LEU A 207 -27.49 21.84 28.51
C LEU A 207 -27.00 23.14 29.10
N GLU A 208 -25.79 23.17 29.61
CA GLU A 208 -25.19 24.33 30.33
C GLU A 208 -24.80 25.44 29.34
N THR A 209 -24.10 25.08 28.27
CA THR A 209 -23.51 26.09 27.38
C THR A 209 -24.44 26.49 26.22
N GLY A 210 -25.35 25.58 25.80
CA GLY A 210 -26.16 25.74 24.61
C GLY A 210 -25.42 25.45 23.31
N GLU A 211 -24.10 25.19 23.37
CA GLU A 211 -23.33 24.84 22.18
C GLU A 211 -23.67 23.43 21.72
N PRO A 212 -24.15 23.25 20.47
CA PRO A 212 -24.50 21.94 19.96
C PRO A 212 -23.25 21.08 19.73
N VAL A 213 -23.37 19.77 19.95
CA VAL A 213 -22.40 18.80 19.46
C VAL A 213 -22.98 18.15 18.22
N THR A 214 -22.24 18.19 17.12
CA THR A 214 -22.69 17.65 15.83
C THR A 214 -21.75 16.56 15.33
N ASP A 215 -22.31 15.59 14.61
CA ASP A 215 -21.58 14.52 13.90
C ASP A 215 -20.56 13.76 14.75
N GLN A 216 -20.87 13.53 16.03
CA GLN A 216 -20.02 12.74 16.90
C GLN A 216 -20.04 11.27 16.49
N TYR A 217 -18.89 10.77 16.11
CA TYR A 217 -18.70 9.38 15.74
C TYR A 217 -18.66 8.48 16.99
N VAL A 218 -19.47 7.43 17.00
CA VAL A 218 -19.56 6.46 18.11
C VAL A 218 -19.64 5.06 17.52
N VAL A 219 -18.84 4.15 18.06
CA VAL A 219 -18.86 2.71 17.69
C VAL A 219 -19.19 1.91 18.93
N GLY A 220 -20.02 0.87 18.77
CA GLY A 220 -20.38 -0.03 19.86
C GLY A 220 -21.17 -1.24 19.37
N ARG A 221 -21.45 -2.16 20.30
CA ARG A 221 -22.21 -3.38 20.04
C ARG A 221 -23.56 -3.31 20.76
N PRO A 222 -24.65 -2.95 20.07
CA PRO A 222 -25.95 -2.84 20.70
C PRO A 222 -26.46 -4.21 21.14
N ALA A 223 -27.32 -4.23 22.14
CA ALA A 223 -27.92 -5.46 22.66
C ALA A 223 -28.74 -6.21 21.58
N SER A 224 -29.21 -5.52 20.57
CA SER A 224 -29.92 -6.10 19.41
C SER A 224 -29.01 -6.89 18.48
N ASP A 225 -27.70 -6.57 18.43
CA ASP A 225 -26.70 -7.27 17.61
C ASP A 225 -25.32 -7.24 18.30
N PRO A 226 -25.10 -8.11 19.31
CA PRO A 226 -23.87 -8.11 20.11
C PRO A 226 -22.66 -8.69 19.39
N GLN A 227 -22.84 -9.27 18.19
CA GLN A 227 -21.75 -9.89 17.42
C GLN A 227 -21.12 -8.94 16.41
N ARG A 228 -21.76 -7.81 16.12
CA ARG A 228 -21.33 -6.85 15.10
C ARG A 228 -21.08 -5.47 15.70
N ASP A 229 -19.99 -4.85 15.29
CA ASP A 229 -19.74 -3.46 15.60
C ASP A 229 -20.64 -2.57 14.72
N HIS A 230 -21.38 -1.68 15.36
CA HIS A 230 -22.19 -0.67 14.69
C HIS A 230 -21.56 0.70 14.87
N ALA A 231 -21.71 1.54 13.89
CA ALA A 231 -21.21 2.92 13.93
C ALA A 231 -22.36 3.91 13.78
N TRP A 232 -22.38 4.92 14.63
CA TRP A 232 -23.37 5.97 14.60
C TRP A 232 -22.74 7.36 14.55
N SER A 233 -23.38 8.27 13.79
CA SER A 233 -23.18 9.71 13.92
C SER A 233 -24.24 10.27 14.84
N VAL A 234 -23.83 10.90 15.94
CA VAL A 234 -24.71 11.40 16.98
C VAL A 234 -24.56 12.90 17.12
N SER A 235 -25.73 13.62 17.22
CA SER A 235 -25.73 15.05 17.47
C SER A 235 -26.65 15.39 18.63
N TYR A 236 -26.25 16.40 19.42
CA TYR A 236 -26.95 16.88 20.60
C TYR A 236 -27.26 18.37 20.47
N HIS A 237 -28.52 18.75 20.68
CA HIS A 237 -28.98 20.13 20.60
C HIS A 237 -29.81 20.48 21.82
N ARG A 238 -29.53 21.64 22.45
CA ARG A 238 -30.37 22.14 23.55
C ARG A 238 -31.74 22.55 23.01
N LEU A 239 -32.81 22.15 23.74
CA LEU A 239 -34.17 22.55 23.47
C LEU A 239 -34.59 23.65 24.44
N GLU A 240 -35.18 24.71 23.90
CA GLU A 240 -35.70 25.87 24.65
C GLU A 240 -37.13 26.15 24.24
N ASP A 241 -37.92 26.69 25.15
CA ASP A 241 -39.24 27.23 24.81
C ASP A 241 -39.13 28.66 24.24
N ALA A 242 -40.26 29.21 23.82
CA ALA A 242 -40.32 30.57 23.24
C ALA A 242 -39.87 31.68 24.22
N ALA A 243 -39.81 31.40 25.50
CA ALA A 243 -39.34 32.30 26.57
C ALA A 243 -37.83 32.11 26.90
N GLY A 244 -37.15 31.20 26.18
CA GLY A 244 -35.72 30.89 26.40
C GLY A 244 -35.46 29.97 27.59
N ARG A 245 -36.49 29.32 28.17
CA ARG A 245 -36.31 28.34 29.22
C ARG A 245 -35.86 27.02 28.65
N VAL A 246 -34.80 26.43 29.22
CA VAL A 246 -34.27 25.13 28.77
C VAL A 246 -35.28 24.02 29.10
N LEU A 247 -35.70 23.31 28.08
CA LEU A 247 -36.64 22.16 28.17
C LEU A 247 -35.90 20.85 28.28
N GLY A 248 -34.67 20.76 27.75
CA GLY A 248 -33.88 19.55 27.71
C GLY A 248 -32.93 19.50 26.51
N VAL A 249 -32.63 18.29 26.03
CA VAL A 249 -31.77 18.05 24.88
C VAL A 249 -32.49 17.19 23.84
N ALA A 250 -32.40 17.58 22.58
CA ALA A 250 -32.72 16.72 21.45
C ALA A 250 -31.47 15.97 21.01
N THR A 251 -31.63 14.68 20.79
CA THR A 251 -30.58 13.81 20.28
C THR A 251 -30.98 13.25 18.93
N SER A 252 -30.08 13.32 17.93
CA SER A 252 -30.26 12.62 16.67
C SER A 252 -29.15 11.58 16.50
N VAL A 253 -29.53 10.38 16.05
CA VAL A 253 -28.65 9.23 15.86
C VAL A 253 -28.83 8.70 14.44
N ILE A 254 -27.80 8.79 13.64
CA ILE A 254 -27.78 8.26 12.27
C ILE A 254 -26.95 7.00 12.28
N ASP A 255 -27.50 5.88 11.84
CA ASP A 255 -26.75 4.67 11.60
C ASP A 255 -25.87 4.84 10.35
N ILE A 256 -24.57 4.73 10.53
CA ILE A 256 -23.55 4.86 9.47
C ILE A 256 -22.72 3.58 9.34
N THR A 257 -23.20 2.45 9.85
CA THR A 257 -22.48 1.18 9.91
C THR A 257 -22.01 0.73 8.53
N GLU A 258 -22.91 0.71 7.54
CA GLU A 258 -22.54 0.35 6.16
C GLU A 258 -21.48 1.26 5.58
N ARG A 259 -21.58 2.58 5.81
CA ARG A 259 -20.58 3.55 5.35
C ARG A 259 -19.24 3.38 6.06
N HIS A 260 -19.28 3.05 7.35
CA HIS A 260 -18.09 2.77 8.15
C HIS A 260 -17.36 1.53 7.63
N GLU A 261 -18.06 0.42 7.46
CA GLU A 261 -17.53 -0.83 6.90
C GLU A 261 -16.96 -0.63 5.50
N ALA A 262 -17.69 0.07 4.63
CA ALA A 262 -17.21 0.41 3.29
C ALA A 262 -15.92 1.25 3.32
N THR A 263 -15.81 2.19 4.27
CA THR A 263 -14.60 3.03 4.43
C THR A 263 -13.42 2.21 4.91
N ILE A 264 -13.63 1.30 5.88
CA ILE A 264 -12.59 0.37 6.35
C ILE A 264 -12.12 -0.52 5.19
N SER A 265 -13.06 -1.15 4.48
CA SER A 265 -12.76 -2.04 3.35
C SER A 265 -12.02 -1.32 2.23
N ALA A 266 -12.42 -0.09 1.89
CA ALA A 266 -11.74 0.74 0.90
C ALA A 266 -10.30 1.10 1.33
N THR A 267 -10.11 1.40 2.63
CA THR A 267 -8.79 1.72 3.19
C THR A 267 -7.88 0.49 3.15
N GLN A 268 -8.39 -0.68 3.54
CA GLN A 268 -7.66 -1.95 3.47
C GLN A 268 -7.28 -2.29 2.04
N ALA A 269 -8.23 -2.18 1.09
CA ALA A 269 -7.96 -2.42 -0.33
C ALA A 269 -6.89 -1.46 -0.87
N ARG A 270 -6.95 -0.18 -0.50
CA ARG A 270 -5.93 0.82 -0.90
C ARG A 270 -4.55 0.49 -0.34
N ASN A 271 -4.46 0.08 0.93
CA ASN A 271 -3.19 -0.31 1.55
C ASN A 271 -2.59 -1.55 0.87
N ARG A 272 -3.42 -2.54 0.53
CA ARG A 272 -3.00 -3.73 -0.24
C ARG A 272 -2.44 -3.35 -1.62
N LEU A 273 -3.16 -2.49 -2.36
CA LEU A 273 -2.69 -2.01 -3.66
C LEU A 273 -1.38 -1.22 -3.55
N ALA A 274 -1.23 -0.39 -2.51
CA ALA A 274 0.00 0.34 -2.24
C ALA A 274 1.17 -0.60 -1.96
N MET A 275 0.97 -1.66 -1.18
CA MET A 275 1.98 -2.68 -0.90
C MET A 275 2.39 -3.46 -2.16
N ILE A 276 1.43 -3.88 -3.00
CA ILE A 276 1.72 -4.54 -4.28
C ILE A 276 2.49 -3.60 -5.21
N ALA A 277 2.13 -2.32 -5.26
CA ALA A 277 2.83 -1.32 -6.08
C ALA A 277 4.27 -1.10 -5.58
N SER A 278 4.47 -0.98 -4.26
CA SER A 278 5.78 -0.89 -3.62
C SER A 278 6.62 -2.13 -3.92
N ALA A 279 6.05 -3.31 -3.75
CA ALA A 279 6.70 -4.57 -4.09
C ALA A 279 7.14 -4.62 -5.56
N SER A 280 6.31 -4.06 -6.45
CA SER A 280 6.61 -4.02 -7.90
C SER A 280 7.84 -3.17 -8.23
N ALA A 281 8.12 -2.15 -7.45
CA ALA A 281 9.27 -1.27 -7.64
C ALA A 281 10.52 -1.73 -6.87
N SER A 282 10.33 -2.48 -5.77
CA SER A 282 11.39 -2.77 -4.80
C SER A 282 11.91 -4.20 -4.87
N ILE A 283 11.09 -5.17 -5.35
CA ILE A 283 11.50 -6.58 -5.41
C ILE A 283 12.09 -6.91 -6.77
N GLY A 284 13.30 -7.48 -6.76
CA GLY A 284 14.00 -7.91 -7.97
C GLY A 284 14.80 -6.79 -8.65
N THR A 285 15.32 -5.84 -7.88
CA THR A 285 16.16 -4.74 -8.39
C THR A 285 17.49 -5.22 -8.95
N THR A 286 17.92 -6.40 -8.52
CA THR A 286 19.17 -7.05 -8.94
C THR A 286 18.93 -8.53 -9.27
N LEU A 287 19.91 -9.14 -9.95
CA LEU A 287 19.95 -10.58 -10.19
C LEU A 287 20.70 -11.31 -9.04
N ASP A 288 20.38 -10.94 -7.81
CA ASP A 288 20.92 -11.54 -6.60
C ASP A 288 19.81 -12.10 -5.71
N VAL A 289 19.94 -13.36 -5.34
CA VAL A 289 18.92 -14.10 -4.56
C VAL A 289 18.76 -13.52 -3.15
N GLU A 290 19.89 -13.20 -2.49
CA GLU A 290 19.87 -12.67 -1.11
C GLU A 290 19.33 -11.24 -1.07
N GLN A 291 19.66 -10.42 -2.09
CA GLN A 291 19.11 -9.07 -2.21
C GLN A 291 17.61 -9.11 -2.45
N THR A 292 17.13 -9.95 -3.38
CA THR A 292 15.68 -10.13 -3.62
C THR A 292 14.95 -10.61 -2.37
N ALA A 293 15.55 -11.49 -1.59
CA ALA A 293 14.99 -11.95 -0.32
C ALA A 293 14.89 -10.83 0.73
N ARG A 294 15.91 -9.97 0.83
CA ARG A 294 15.89 -8.77 1.71
C ARG A 294 14.82 -7.77 1.29
N GLU A 295 14.69 -7.55 -0.01
CA GLU A 295 13.66 -6.68 -0.59
C GLU A 295 12.25 -7.19 -0.26
N LEU A 296 11.99 -8.51 -0.42
CA LEU A 296 10.72 -9.12 -0.04
C LEU A 296 10.43 -8.95 1.45
N ALA A 297 11.40 -9.29 2.32
CA ALA A 297 11.23 -9.17 3.76
C ALA A 297 10.98 -7.71 4.19
N GLY A 298 11.65 -6.75 3.56
CA GLY A 298 11.46 -5.32 3.82
C GLY A 298 10.12 -4.75 3.35
N VAL A 299 9.51 -5.32 2.31
CA VAL A 299 8.18 -4.90 1.83
C VAL A 299 7.06 -5.39 2.75
N VAL A 300 7.20 -6.59 3.33
CA VAL A 300 6.14 -7.17 4.18
C VAL A 300 6.22 -6.71 5.63
N VAL A 301 7.33 -6.14 6.07
CA VAL A 301 7.52 -5.60 7.42
C VAL A 301 7.63 -4.07 7.34
N PRO A 302 6.91 -3.28 8.17
CA PRO A 302 6.05 -3.72 9.27
C PRO A 302 4.57 -3.95 8.90
N ASP A 303 4.15 -3.63 7.68
CA ASP A 303 2.73 -3.43 7.34
C ASP A 303 1.91 -4.73 7.35
N LEU A 304 2.51 -5.88 6.98
CA LEU A 304 1.83 -7.17 6.96
C LEU A 304 2.19 -8.03 8.18
N ALA A 305 3.43 -7.96 8.64
CA ALA A 305 3.94 -8.78 9.73
C ALA A 305 4.93 -8.01 10.61
N ASP A 306 5.05 -8.41 11.87
CA ASP A 306 6.05 -7.85 12.78
C ASP A 306 7.45 -8.46 12.57
N LEU A 307 7.49 -9.70 12.07
CA LEU A 307 8.71 -10.43 11.71
C LEU A 307 8.48 -11.23 10.42
N ALA A 308 9.44 -11.15 9.50
CA ALA A 308 9.47 -11.94 8.27
C ALA A 308 10.82 -12.62 8.08
N SER A 309 10.81 -13.87 7.65
CA SER A 309 12.02 -14.59 7.25
C SER A 309 11.82 -15.31 5.92
N VAL A 310 12.82 -15.18 5.03
CA VAL A 310 12.82 -15.77 3.70
C VAL A 310 13.78 -16.95 3.69
N HIS A 311 13.26 -18.14 3.42
CA HIS A 311 13.98 -19.39 3.41
C HIS A 311 14.04 -19.94 1.98
N VAL A 312 15.24 -20.16 1.44
CA VAL A 312 15.47 -20.73 0.12
C VAL A 312 16.00 -22.14 0.25
N LEU A 313 15.51 -23.09 -0.54
CA LEU A 313 15.98 -24.49 -0.53
C LEU A 313 17.45 -24.57 -0.95
N GLU A 314 18.29 -25.22 -0.15
CA GLU A 314 19.74 -25.38 -0.41
C GLU A 314 20.03 -26.07 -1.75
N SER A 315 19.22 -27.09 -2.12
CA SER A 315 19.35 -27.82 -3.37
C SER A 315 19.33 -26.90 -4.62
N LEU A 316 18.59 -25.80 -4.54
CA LEU A 316 18.46 -24.83 -5.64
C LEU A 316 19.72 -24.01 -5.86
N LEU A 317 20.42 -23.66 -4.78
CA LEU A 317 21.67 -22.90 -4.84
C LEU A 317 22.81 -23.70 -5.48
N HIS A 318 22.67 -25.04 -5.50
CA HIS A 318 23.65 -25.97 -6.10
C HIS A 318 23.19 -26.55 -7.45
N GLY A 319 22.13 -26.01 -8.06
CA GLY A 319 21.63 -26.45 -9.37
C GLY A 319 21.01 -27.86 -9.37
N ARG A 320 20.59 -28.36 -8.20
CA ARG A 320 19.95 -29.68 -8.06
C ARG A 320 18.43 -29.52 -7.99
N THR A 321 17.72 -30.48 -8.56
CA THR A 321 16.27 -30.57 -8.44
C THR A 321 15.86 -30.76 -6.99
N PRO A 322 14.91 -30.01 -6.43
CA PRO A 322 14.50 -30.14 -5.04
C PRO A 322 13.89 -31.52 -4.78
N SER A 323 14.48 -32.30 -3.87
CA SER A 323 13.85 -33.51 -3.33
C SER A 323 13.03 -33.12 -2.11
N VAL A 324 11.71 -33.26 -2.20
CA VAL A 324 10.75 -32.84 -1.15
C VAL A 324 10.41 -33.98 -0.19
N ALA A 325 11.10 -35.10 -0.31
CA ALA A 325 10.92 -36.27 0.58
C ALA A 325 11.90 -36.20 1.76
N GLY A 326 11.36 -36.06 2.97
CA GLY A 326 12.15 -36.02 4.21
C GLY A 326 12.43 -34.63 4.77
N PRO A 327 13.40 -34.48 5.70
CA PRO A 327 13.81 -33.19 6.25
C PRO A 327 14.31 -32.24 5.15
N ALA A 328 13.81 -31.00 5.14
CA ALA A 328 14.22 -30.01 4.17
C ALA A 328 15.38 -29.16 4.70
N ARG A 329 16.34 -28.86 3.82
CA ARG A 329 17.44 -27.95 4.11
C ARG A 329 17.17 -26.62 3.48
N PHE A 330 17.18 -25.58 4.29
CA PHE A 330 16.98 -24.22 3.88
C PHE A 330 18.21 -23.37 4.18
N ARG A 331 18.50 -22.43 3.31
CA ARG A 331 19.34 -21.28 3.63
C ARG A 331 18.43 -20.11 3.97
N VAL A 332 18.65 -19.51 5.12
CA VAL A 332 17.97 -18.27 5.49
C VAL A 332 18.54 -17.13 4.64
N ALA A 333 17.77 -16.67 3.67
CA ALA A 333 18.25 -15.65 2.74
C ALA A 333 18.07 -14.23 3.30
N ALA A 334 17.02 -14.00 4.09
CA ALA A 334 16.77 -12.70 4.74
C ALA A 334 15.89 -12.86 5.98
N VAL A 335 16.06 -11.92 6.92
CA VAL A 335 15.18 -11.70 8.07
C VAL A 335 14.95 -10.22 8.21
N ALA A 336 13.70 -9.80 8.45
CA ALA A 336 13.32 -8.42 8.75
C ALA A 336 12.37 -8.40 9.96
N ALA A 337 12.53 -7.42 10.84
CA ALA A 337 11.67 -7.20 12.00
C ALA A 337 11.28 -5.72 12.09
N ALA A 338 10.04 -5.46 12.50
CA ALA A 338 9.51 -4.10 12.65
C ALA A 338 10.21 -3.31 13.77
N GLN A 339 10.61 -4.02 14.81
CA GLN A 339 11.40 -3.51 15.94
C GLN A 339 12.41 -4.59 16.35
N ALA A 340 13.46 -4.20 17.06
CA ALA A 340 14.36 -5.14 17.73
C ALA A 340 13.57 -5.84 18.86
N THR A 341 13.00 -7.00 18.56
CA THR A 341 12.18 -7.80 19.49
C THR A 341 12.88 -9.12 19.79
N GLU A 342 12.59 -9.70 20.94
CA GLU A 342 13.04 -11.04 21.29
C GLU A 342 12.67 -12.10 20.24
N ALA A 343 11.60 -11.83 19.46
CA ALA A 343 11.22 -12.68 18.31
C ALA A 343 12.26 -12.69 17.18
N ALA A 344 12.95 -11.57 16.96
CA ALA A 344 14.02 -11.49 15.95
C ALA A 344 15.26 -12.32 16.36
N ASP A 345 15.54 -12.39 17.67
CA ASP A 345 16.68 -13.16 18.21
C ASP A 345 16.43 -14.68 18.13
N VAL A 346 15.17 -15.10 18.02
CA VAL A 346 14.77 -16.51 17.90
C VAL A 346 14.78 -16.98 16.44
N ALA A 347 14.75 -16.06 15.46
CA ALA A 347 14.85 -16.39 14.05
C ALA A 347 16.26 -16.90 13.70
N ASP A 348 16.34 -17.81 12.73
CA ASP A 348 17.64 -18.24 12.19
C ASP A 348 18.33 -17.04 11.52
N PRO A 349 19.62 -16.75 11.83
CA PRO A 349 20.31 -15.62 11.24
C PRO A 349 20.51 -15.80 9.72
N PRO A 350 20.52 -14.70 8.95
CA PRO A 350 20.78 -14.74 7.51
C PRO A 350 22.10 -15.43 7.18
N GLY A 351 22.08 -16.29 6.15
CA GLY A 351 23.23 -17.08 5.70
C GLY A 351 23.35 -18.45 6.35
N GLU A 352 22.66 -18.72 7.44
CA GLU A 352 22.70 -20.01 8.13
C GLU A 352 21.93 -21.09 7.34
N LEU A 353 22.46 -22.32 7.42
CA LEU A 353 21.79 -23.51 6.89
C LEU A 353 20.92 -24.13 7.98
N ALA A 354 19.63 -23.98 7.84
CA ALA A 354 18.66 -24.58 8.73
C ALA A 354 18.15 -25.92 8.18
N ARG A 355 18.13 -26.94 9.04
CA ARG A 355 17.52 -28.23 8.72
C ARG A 355 16.23 -28.38 9.51
N TYR A 356 15.12 -28.40 8.80
CA TYR A 356 13.81 -28.55 9.42
C TYR A 356 13.24 -29.94 9.17
N GLU A 357 12.77 -30.59 10.23
CA GLU A 357 12.08 -31.86 10.16
C GLU A 357 10.74 -31.76 9.41
N SER A 358 10.20 -32.90 9.01
CA SER A 358 9.00 -32.96 8.14
C SER A 358 7.70 -32.45 8.78
N ASP A 359 7.64 -32.38 10.10
CA ASP A 359 6.50 -31.92 10.89
C ASP A 359 6.44 -30.38 11.05
N ARG A 360 7.53 -29.69 10.72
CA ARG A 360 7.59 -28.22 10.79
C ARG A 360 6.60 -27.56 9.84
N LEU A 361 5.98 -26.47 10.28
CA LEU A 361 4.99 -25.74 9.46
C LEU A 361 5.60 -25.22 8.17
N LEU A 362 6.84 -24.73 8.20
CA LEU A 362 7.55 -24.27 7.01
C LEU A 362 7.81 -25.43 6.02
N THR A 363 8.26 -26.58 6.51
CA THR A 363 8.49 -27.80 5.67
C THR A 363 7.17 -28.29 5.09
N ARG A 364 6.07 -28.25 5.86
CA ARG A 364 4.73 -28.58 5.39
C ARG A 364 4.30 -27.64 4.25
N CYS A 365 4.50 -26.32 4.39
CA CYS A 365 4.22 -25.33 3.36
C CYS A 365 4.92 -25.67 2.04
N VAL A 366 6.23 -25.89 2.08
CA VAL A 366 7.04 -26.23 0.90
C VAL A 366 6.61 -27.56 0.26
N ARG A 367 6.36 -28.59 1.07
CA ARG A 367 5.96 -29.92 0.61
C ARG A 367 4.58 -29.95 -0.04
N THR A 368 3.62 -29.25 0.58
CA THR A 368 2.24 -29.21 0.07
C THR A 368 2.06 -28.19 -1.06
N ARG A 369 3.02 -27.27 -1.25
CA ARG A 369 2.94 -26.13 -2.17
C ARG A 369 1.75 -25.22 -1.86
N ARG A 370 1.30 -25.19 -0.61
CA ARG A 370 0.16 -24.42 -0.13
C ARG A 370 0.54 -23.58 1.07
N PRO A 371 -0.08 -22.43 1.25
CA PRO A 371 0.12 -21.63 2.45
C PRO A 371 -0.31 -22.42 3.70
N VAL A 372 0.32 -22.11 4.82
CA VAL A 372 0.00 -22.64 6.14
C VAL A 372 -0.32 -21.45 7.04
N LEU A 373 -1.60 -21.28 7.31
CA LEU A 373 -2.12 -20.24 8.20
C LEU A 373 -2.41 -20.85 9.57
N VAL A 374 -1.91 -20.20 10.63
CA VAL A 374 -2.25 -20.46 12.04
C VAL A 374 -2.69 -19.12 12.62
N ALA A 375 -4.00 -18.87 12.62
CA ALA A 375 -4.57 -17.60 13.07
C ALA A 375 -4.28 -17.37 14.57
N GLU A 376 -4.46 -18.38 15.41
CA GLU A 376 -4.11 -18.35 16.82
C GLU A 376 -3.17 -19.50 17.13
N THR A 377 -1.94 -19.19 17.58
CA THR A 377 -0.92 -20.18 17.85
C THR A 377 -1.16 -20.89 19.19
N THR A 378 -1.03 -22.23 19.17
CA THR A 378 -0.97 -23.04 20.37
C THR A 378 0.50 -23.34 20.75
N GLY A 379 0.75 -23.81 21.97
CA GLY A 379 2.10 -24.24 22.36
C GLY A 379 2.66 -25.37 21.47
N GLU A 380 1.80 -26.19 20.85
CA GLU A 380 2.22 -27.19 19.86
C GLU A 380 2.63 -26.54 18.54
N ASP A 381 1.89 -25.53 18.07
CA ASP A 381 2.24 -24.79 16.86
C ASP A 381 3.55 -24.04 17.04
N LEU A 382 3.76 -23.41 18.20
CA LEU A 382 5.01 -22.72 18.51
C LEU A 382 6.21 -23.69 18.49
N ARG A 383 6.07 -24.93 19.01
CA ARG A 383 7.11 -25.97 18.87
C ARG A 383 7.39 -26.32 17.40
N ARG A 384 6.38 -26.31 16.55
CA ARG A 384 6.52 -26.57 15.10
C ARG A 384 7.06 -25.38 14.30
N ILE A 385 7.01 -24.17 14.87
CA ILE A 385 7.58 -22.94 14.31
C ILE A 385 9.03 -22.80 14.77
N ALA A 386 9.29 -22.97 16.06
CA ALA A 386 10.57 -22.70 16.71
C ALA A 386 11.74 -23.52 16.13
N ARG A 387 12.90 -22.88 15.95
CA ARG A 387 14.14 -23.52 15.45
C ARG A 387 14.55 -24.74 16.25
N THR A 388 14.58 -24.59 17.57
CA THR A 388 15.00 -25.64 18.51
C THR A 388 13.91 -26.67 18.84
N GLY A 389 12.65 -26.40 18.46
CA GLY A 389 11.49 -27.16 18.87
C GLY A 389 10.96 -26.80 20.26
N GLU A 390 11.48 -25.74 20.86
CA GLU A 390 11.05 -25.20 22.15
C GLU A 390 10.09 -24.03 21.93
N ALA A 391 8.91 -24.08 22.55
CA ALA A 391 7.89 -23.03 22.40
C ALA A 391 8.21 -21.76 23.21
N ALA A 392 8.88 -21.92 24.37
CA ALA A 392 9.04 -20.87 25.37
C ALA A 392 9.64 -19.55 24.82
N PRO A 393 10.67 -19.54 23.95
CA PRO A 393 11.18 -18.28 23.42
C PRO A 393 10.17 -17.51 22.55
N LEU A 394 9.34 -18.25 21.77
CA LEU A 394 8.31 -17.64 20.92
C LEU A 394 7.11 -17.18 21.76
N GLU A 395 6.75 -17.89 22.83
CA GLU A 395 5.72 -17.48 23.79
C GLU A 395 6.15 -16.19 24.50
N GLN A 396 7.39 -16.10 24.97
CA GLN A 396 7.94 -14.89 25.62
C GLN A 396 7.98 -13.71 24.66
N ALA A 397 8.27 -13.94 23.39
CA ALA A 397 8.22 -12.94 22.36
C ALA A 397 6.79 -12.53 21.94
N GLY A 398 5.75 -13.14 22.54
CA GLY A 398 4.35 -12.81 22.28
C GLY A 398 3.84 -13.27 20.91
N VAL A 399 4.42 -14.31 20.33
CA VAL A 399 3.96 -14.85 19.04
C VAL A 399 2.56 -15.42 19.19
N HIS A 400 1.59 -14.83 18.52
CA HIS A 400 0.18 -15.24 18.59
C HIS A 400 -0.41 -15.66 17.24
N SER A 401 0.21 -15.29 16.10
CA SER A 401 -0.26 -15.66 14.77
C SER A 401 0.92 -15.93 13.83
N TYR A 402 0.77 -16.92 12.95
CA TYR A 402 1.81 -17.40 12.04
C TYR A 402 1.25 -17.68 10.65
N LEU A 403 1.99 -17.27 9.62
CA LEU A 403 1.68 -17.55 8.24
C LEU A 403 2.96 -17.97 7.49
N ALA A 404 2.94 -19.12 6.82
CA ALA A 404 3.98 -19.50 5.88
C ALA A 404 3.40 -19.60 4.48
N VAL A 405 4.06 -18.97 3.49
CA VAL A 405 3.65 -19.04 2.08
C VAL A 405 4.81 -19.53 1.22
N PRO A 406 4.54 -20.40 0.21
CA PRO A 406 5.58 -20.96 -0.62
C PRO A 406 6.08 -19.94 -1.65
N LEU A 407 7.38 -19.93 -1.91
CA LEU A 407 8.00 -19.21 -3.04
C LEU A 407 7.88 -20.10 -4.28
N LEU A 408 6.89 -19.83 -5.10
CA LEU A 408 6.54 -20.62 -6.30
C LEU A 408 6.89 -19.88 -7.57
N ALA A 409 7.74 -20.49 -8.41
CA ALA A 409 8.02 -19.98 -9.76
C ALA A 409 8.01 -21.15 -10.77
N ARG A 410 7.38 -20.96 -11.92
CA ARG A 410 7.30 -21.97 -13.00
C ARG A 410 6.87 -23.37 -12.55
N GLY A 411 6.05 -23.45 -11.49
CA GLY A 411 5.57 -24.72 -10.93
C GLY A 411 6.55 -25.40 -9.96
N GLU A 412 7.73 -24.83 -9.72
CA GLU A 412 8.72 -25.31 -8.72
C GLU A 412 8.62 -24.48 -7.44
N VAL A 413 8.87 -25.17 -6.30
CA VAL A 413 9.01 -24.49 -5.00
C VAL A 413 10.47 -24.14 -4.78
N LEU A 414 10.75 -22.85 -4.67
CA LEU A 414 12.10 -22.34 -4.42
C LEU A 414 12.43 -22.22 -2.92
N GLY A 415 11.37 -22.14 -2.08
CA GLY A 415 11.51 -21.91 -0.67
C GLY A 415 10.18 -21.52 -0.03
N ALA A 416 10.22 -20.76 1.05
CA ALA A 416 9.05 -20.21 1.71
C ALA A 416 9.37 -18.87 2.39
N LEU A 417 8.34 -18.02 2.46
CA LEU A 417 8.29 -16.83 3.30
C LEU A 417 7.53 -17.19 4.57
N SER A 418 8.12 -16.91 5.74
CA SER A 418 7.53 -17.09 7.06
C SER A 418 7.23 -15.72 7.67
N LEU A 419 6.02 -15.53 8.15
CA LEU A 419 5.49 -14.29 8.71
C LEU A 419 4.96 -14.55 10.12
N ILE A 420 5.26 -13.64 11.05
CA ILE A 420 4.91 -13.75 12.47
C ILE A 420 4.32 -12.42 12.93
N ARG A 421 3.25 -12.48 13.72
CA ARG A 421 2.70 -11.35 14.48
C ARG A 421 2.94 -11.53 15.97
N THR A 422 3.42 -10.45 16.60
CA THR A 422 3.73 -10.38 18.04
C THR A 422 3.10 -9.14 18.68
N GLY A 423 3.21 -7.99 18.04
CA GLY A 423 2.70 -6.68 18.49
C GLY A 423 1.40 -6.26 17.81
N THR A 424 1.18 -6.70 16.58
CA THR A 424 -0.05 -6.42 15.82
C THR A 424 -1.21 -7.20 16.42
N PRO A 425 -2.28 -6.56 16.97
CA PRO A 425 -3.32 -7.27 17.72
C PRO A 425 -4.17 -8.24 16.89
N ALA A 426 -4.33 -7.97 15.59
CA ALA A 426 -5.11 -8.83 14.69
C ALA A 426 -4.33 -10.06 14.27
N SER A 427 -4.96 -11.23 14.27
CA SER A 427 -4.40 -12.46 13.69
C SER A 427 -4.37 -12.38 12.17
N PHE A 428 -3.50 -13.19 11.51
CA PHE A 428 -3.54 -13.35 10.06
C PHE A 428 -4.87 -13.95 9.62
N ASP A 429 -5.37 -13.48 8.47
CA ASP A 429 -6.59 -13.96 7.84
C ASP A 429 -6.35 -14.50 6.41
N GLU A 430 -7.44 -14.86 5.71
CA GLU A 430 -7.36 -15.35 4.33
C GLU A 430 -6.89 -14.24 3.36
N ASP A 431 -7.24 -13.01 3.61
CA ASP A 431 -6.86 -11.86 2.81
C ASP A 431 -5.38 -11.53 2.94
N ASP A 432 -4.82 -11.62 4.14
CA ASP A 432 -3.38 -11.53 4.41
C ASP A 432 -2.63 -12.65 3.69
N THR A 433 -3.22 -13.86 3.71
CA THR A 433 -2.66 -15.03 3.02
C THR A 433 -2.57 -14.82 1.51
N LEU A 434 -3.62 -14.27 0.89
CA LEU A 434 -3.63 -13.96 -0.53
C LEU A 434 -2.58 -12.91 -0.89
N LEU A 435 -2.47 -11.83 -0.10
CA LEU A 435 -1.46 -10.80 -0.29
C LEU A 435 -0.04 -11.35 -0.15
N ALA A 436 0.22 -12.13 0.90
CA ALA A 436 1.51 -12.76 1.11
C ALA A 436 1.89 -13.71 -0.05
N CYS A 437 0.93 -14.48 -0.57
CA CYS A 437 1.14 -15.35 -1.74
C CYS A 437 1.51 -14.57 -3.00
N GLU A 438 0.85 -13.42 -3.25
CA GLU A 438 1.15 -12.56 -4.39
C GLU A 438 2.57 -12.00 -4.31
N LEU A 439 2.96 -11.46 -3.15
CA LEU A 439 4.30 -10.94 -2.91
C LEU A 439 5.37 -12.03 -3.02
N ALA A 440 5.10 -13.20 -2.43
CA ALA A 440 5.98 -14.36 -2.47
C ALA A 440 6.17 -14.90 -3.91
N SER A 441 5.11 -14.96 -4.71
CA SER A 441 5.16 -15.40 -6.12
C SER A 441 6.01 -14.45 -6.96
N ARG A 442 5.90 -13.15 -6.72
CA ARG A 442 6.71 -12.15 -7.40
C ARG A 442 8.19 -12.29 -7.07
N ALA A 443 8.52 -12.36 -5.78
CA ALA A 443 9.89 -12.59 -5.34
C ALA A 443 10.45 -13.93 -5.84
N ALA A 444 9.64 -14.97 -5.84
CA ALA A 444 10.02 -16.28 -6.37
C ALA A 444 10.40 -16.19 -7.86
N THR A 445 9.66 -15.42 -8.65
CA THR A 445 9.98 -15.21 -10.07
C THR A 445 11.34 -14.50 -10.24
N CYS A 446 11.61 -13.48 -9.43
CA CYS A 446 12.91 -12.76 -9.45
C CYS A 446 14.05 -13.67 -8.98
N ILE A 447 13.85 -14.45 -7.92
CA ILE A 447 14.82 -15.44 -7.41
C ILE A 447 15.13 -16.51 -8.47
N ASP A 448 14.11 -17.01 -9.18
CA ASP A 448 14.29 -18.01 -10.24
C ASP A 448 15.07 -17.44 -11.43
N ASN A 449 14.78 -16.21 -11.82
CA ASN A 449 15.53 -15.50 -12.86
C ASN A 449 17.01 -15.28 -12.43
N ALA A 450 17.26 -14.86 -11.21
CA ALA A 450 18.61 -14.70 -10.66
C ALA A 450 19.38 -16.03 -10.67
N ARG A 451 18.74 -17.11 -10.22
CA ARG A 451 19.30 -18.47 -10.21
C ARG A 451 19.65 -18.94 -11.63
N TRP A 452 18.70 -18.79 -12.56
CA TRP A 452 18.91 -19.20 -13.96
C TRP A 452 20.09 -18.45 -14.56
N TYR A 453 20.14 -17.15 -14.36
CA TYR A 453 21.23 -16.30 -14.83
C TYR A 453 22.59 -16.74 -14.25
N GLN A 454 22.68 -16.98 -12.93
CA GLN A 454 23.89 -17.50 -12.29
C GLN A 454 24.29 -18.88 -12.82
N SER A 455 23.33 -19.76 -13.10
CA SER A 455 23.59 -21.09 -13.68
C SER A 455 24.19 -21.01 -15.08
N VAL A 456 23.60 -20.18 -15.95
CA VAL A 456 24.11 -19.91 -17.31
C VAL A 456 25.53 -19.34 -17.23
N ARG A 457 25.73 -18.35 -16.39
CA ARG A 457 27.06 -17.73 -16.16
C ARG A 457 28.11 -18.75 -15.69
N ASN A 458 27.80 -19.56 -14.71
CA ASN A 458 28.71 -20.58 -14.19
C ASN A 458 29.05 -21.63 -15.26
N THR A 459 28.07 -22.02 -16.08
CA THR A 459 28.27 -22.92 -17.22
C THR A 459 29.20 -22.28 -18.24
N ALA A 460 28.97 -21.02 -18.56
CA ALA A 460 29.79 -20.25 -19.48
C ALA A 460 31.24 -20.14 -19.01
N LEU A 461 31.46 -19.72 -17.76
CA LEU A 461 32.80 -19.63 -17.14
C LEU A 461 33.49 -21.01 -17.07
N THR A 462 32.73 -22.07 -16.82
CA THR A 462 33.30 -23.42 -16.80
C THR A 462 33.75 -23.86 -18.19
N LEU A 463 32.95 -23.58 -19.23
CA LEU A 463 33.30 -23.85 -20.63
C LEU A 463 34.55 -23.07 -21.01
N GLN A 464 34.60 -21.77 -20.75
CA GLN A 464 35.73 -20.91 -21.02
C GLN A 464 37.03 -21.42 -20.37
N ARG A 465 36.99 -21.74 -19.06
CA ARG A 465 38.14 -22.30 -18.33
C ARG A 465 38.64 -23.63 -18.94
N ARG A 466 37.75 -24.44 -19.51
CA ARG A 466 38.15 -25.71 -20.16
C ARG A 466 38.69 -25.49 -21.59
N LEU A 467 38.29 -24.41 -22.25
CA LEU A 467 38.80 -24.05 -23.57
C LEU A 467 40.19 -23.40 -23.53
N LEU A 468 40.56 -22.75 -22.41
CA LEU A 468 41.88 -22.16 -22.25
C LEU A 468 42.95 -23.22 -21.96
N PRO A 469 44.18 -23.11 -22.50
CA PRO A 469 45.26 -24.07 -22.27
C PRO A 469 45.85 -23.95 -20.85
N GLN A 470 46.27 -25.09 -20.30
CA GLN A 470 47.21 -25.10 -19.18
C GLN A 470 48.62 -25.18 -19.76
N LEU A 471 49.29 -24.00 -19.88
CA LEU A 471 50.59 -23.97 -20.43
C LEU A 471 51.68 -24.37 -19.41
N PRO A 472 52.66 -25.18 -19.82
CA PRO A 472 53.87 -25.40 -19.00
C PRO A 472 54.68 -24.07 -18.95
N SER A 473 55.32 -23.81 -17.79
CA SER A 473 56.15 -22.61 -17.62
C SER A 473 57.45 -22.63 -18.45
N ARG A 474 57.79 -23.79 -19.03
CA ARG A 474 58.98 -23.98 -19.88
C ARG A 474 58.69 -24.86 -21.06
N LEU A 475 59.14 -24.45 -22.21
CA LEU A 475 59.13 -25.16 -23.47
C LEU A 475 60.53 -25.15 -24.06
N PRO A 476 60.88 -25.94 -25.14
CA PRO A 476 62.22 -25.93 -25.70
C PRO A 476 62.71 -24.54 -26.00
N GLY A 477 63.79 -24.13 -25.31
CA GLY A 477 64.43 -22.81 -25.43
C GLY A 477 63.68 -21.61 -24.92
N LEU A 478 62.49 -21.79 -24.28
CA LEU A 478 61.67 -20.69 -23.80
C LEU A 478 61.15 -20.89 -22.38
N ALA A 479 61.28 -19.87 -21.54
CA ALA A 479 60.46 -19.68 -20.37
C ALA A 479 59.17 -18.87 -20.77
N ILE A 480 58.02 -19.25 -20.26
CA ILE A 480 56.73 -18.67 -20.66
C ILE A 480 55.88 -18.33 -19.44
N ALA A 481 55.25 -17.18 -19.49
CA ALA A 481 54.17 -16.79 -18.61
C ALA A 481 52.99 -16.25 -19.40
N CYS A 482 51.81 -16.51 -18.93
CA CYS A 482 50.58 -16.00 -19.53
C CYS A 482 49.59 -15.57 -18.48
N ARG A 483 48.71 -14.66 -18.88
CA ARG A 483 47.53 -14.24 -18.11
C ARG A 483 46.33 -14.12 -19.05
N TYR A 484 45.24 -14.54 -18.54
CA TYR A 484 43.92 -14.31 -19.17
C TYR A 484 43.02 -13.65 -18.17
N LEU A 485 42.38 -12.57 -18.56
CA LEU A 485 41.45 -11.83 -17.76
C LEU A 485 40.15 -11.66 -18.56
N PRO A 486 39.04 -12.26 -18.15
CA PRO A 486 37.77 -12.09 -18.84
C PRO A 486 37.22 -10.67 -18.71
N ALA A 487 36.41 -10.24 -19.68
CA ALA A 487 35.68 -8.99 -19.62
C ALA A 487 34.85 -8.89 -18.34
N GLY A 488 34.69 -7.67 -17.80
CA GLY A 488 33.97 -7.45 -16.56
C GLY A 488 32.45 -7.66 -16.65
N ALA A 489 31.88 -7.74 -17.85
CA ALA A 489 30.46 -7.99 -18.07
C ALA A 489 30.11 -9.43 -17.76
N VAL A 490 29.04 -9.58 -16.99
CA VAL A 490 28.64 -10.78 -16.21
C VAL A 490 28.25 -11.98 -17.07
N SER A 491 28.11 -11.87 -18.39
CA SER A 491 27.55 -12.93 -19.25
C SER A 491 28.38 -13.29 -20.48
N GLU A 492 29.52 -12.68 -20.72
CA GLU A 492 30.23 -12.86 -21.98
C GLU A 492 31.43 -13.78 -21.83
N ILE A 493 31.41 -14.88 -22.59
CA ILE A 493 32.56 -15.74 -22.80
C ILE A 493 33.37 -15.05 -23.91
N GLY A 494 34.66 -14.83 -23.66
CA GLY A 494 35.52 -14.14 -24.61
C GLY A 494 35.91 -14.96 -25.83
N GLY A 495 36.26 -14.22 -26.88
CA GLY A 495 36.84 -14.75 -28.11
C GLY A 495 38.36 -14.92 -28.06
N ASP A 496 39.02 -14.36 -27.06
CA ASP A 496 40.48 -14.36 -26.91
C ASP A 496 41.03 -15.75 -26.60
N TRP A 497 42.12 -16.08 -27.26
CA TRP A 497 42.91 -17.25 -26.89
C TRP A 497 44.40 -17.02 -26.99
N PHE A 498 45.16 -17.86 -26.33
CA PHE A 498 46.56 -18.04 -26.48
C PHE A 498 46.94 -19.51 -26.40
N ASP A 499 48.03 -19.88 -27.00
CA ASP A 499 48.60 -21.21 -26.85
C ASP A 499 50.11 -21.17 -26.99
N ALA A 500 50.80 -22.16 -26.41
CA ALA A 500 52.20 -22.43 -26.63
C ALA A 500 52.45 -23.92 -26.64
N MET A 501 53.15 -24.38 -27.65
CA MET A 501 53.29 -25.82 -27.92
C MET A 501 54.66 -26.20 -28.43
N ARG A 502 55.15 -27.36 -28.05
CA ARG A 502 56.34 -27.96 -28.55
C ARG A 502 56.11 -28.44 -29.98
N LEU A 503 57.03 -28.15 -30.86
CA LEU A 503 57.05 -28.62 -32.26
C LEU A 503 58.11 -29.68 -32.47
N PRO A 504 58.10 -30.38 -33.60
CA PRO A 504 59.18 -31.26 -34.02
C PRO A 504 60.52 -30.50 -34.13
N GLY A 505 61.64 -31.18 -33.75
CA GLY A 505 62.97 -30.58 -33.76
C GLY A 505 63.22 -29.55 -32.68
N ASP A 506 62.63 -29.78 -31.49
CA ASP A 506 62.78 -28.93 -30.28
C ASP A 506 62.47 -27.45 -30.50
N LYS A 507 61.61 -27.14 -31.46
CA LYS A 507 61.06 -25.80 -31.68
C LYS A 507 59.87 -25.55 -30.82
N THR A 508 59.46 -24.26 -30.65
CA THR A 508 58.29 -23.87 -29.91
C THR A 508 57.43 -22.91 -30.75
N ALA A 509 56.09 -23.24 -30.82
CA ALA A 509 55.13 -22.28 -31.35
C ALA A 509 54.45 -21.51 -30.25
N LEU A 510 54.22 -20.20 -30.48
CA LEU A 510 53.46 -19.29 -29.67
C LEU A 510 52.33 -18.72 -30.53
N VAL A 511 51.14 -18.65 -29.97
CA VAL A 511 49.98 -18.07 -30.68
C VAL A 511 49.13 -17.24 -29.69
N VAL A 512 48.69 -16.11 -30.19
CA VAL A 512 47.65 -15.29 -29.55
C VAL A 512 46.67 -14.86 -30.63
N GLY A 513 45.40 -14.86 -30.34
CA GLY A 513 44.38 -14.41 -31.26
C GLY A 513 43.12 -13.98 -30.54
N ASP A 514 42.25 -13.34 -31.27
CA ASP A 514 40.98 -12.87 -30.84
C ASP A 514 39.91 -13.09 -31.92
N VAL A 515 38.75 -13.66 -31.52
CA VAL A 515 37.61 -13.84 -32.37
C VAL A 515 36.64 -12.68 -32.17
N MET A 516 36.31 -12.00 -33.27
CA MET A 516 35.36 -10.89 -33.22
C MET A 516 34.02 -11.27 -32.60
N GLY A 517 33.59 -10.49 -31.60
CA GLY A 517 32.36 -10.70 -30.84
C GLY A 517 32.55 -11.43 -29.53
N SER A 518 31.45 -11.71 -28.85
CA SER A 518 31.45 -12.32 -27.53
C SER A 518 30.38 -13.40 -27.39
N GLY A 519 30.43 -14.17 -26.31
CA GLY A 519 29.46 -15.20 -25.99
C GLY A 519 29.82 -16.59 -26.49
N ILE A 520 28.86 -17.52 -26.42
CA ILE A 520 29.08 -18.95 -26.68
C ILE A 520 29.60 -19.20 -28.12
N ASN A 521 29.13 -18.45 -29.10
CA ASN A 521 29.53 -18.62 -30.50
C ASN A 521 31.01 -18.24 -30.72
N ALA A 522 31.44 -17.08 -30.17
CA ALA A 522 32.83 -16.65 -30.23
C ALA A 522 33.76 -17.68 -29.54
N ALA A 523 33.37 -18.18 -28.37
CA ALA A 523 34.12 -19.23 -27.67
C ALA A 523 34.18 -20.56 -28.43
N ALA A 524 33.12 -20.94 -29.13
CA ALA A 524 33.12 -22.14 -29.98
C ALA A 524 34.07 -22.00 -31.14
N SER A 525 34.04 -20.85 -31.87
CA SER A 525 34.95 -20.54 -32.96
C SER A 525 36.42 -20.46 -32.47
N MET A 526 36.66 -19.81 -31.33
CA MET A 526 37.97 -19.77 -30.65
C MET A 526 38.51 -21.19 -30.40
N GLY A 527 37.67 -22.07 -29.81
CA GLY A 527 38.04 -23.46 -29.53
C GLY A 527 38.40 -24.26 -30.79
N GLN A 528 37.68 -24.03 -31.90
CA GLN A 528 37.99 -24.63 -33.20
C GLN A 528 39.29 -24.12 -33.79
N LEU A 529 39.48 -22.79 -33.85
CA LEU A 529 40.70 -22.16 -34.33
C LEU A 529 41.93 -22.60 -33.55
N ARG A 530 41.84 -22.63 -32.21
CA ARG A 530 42.93 -23.10 -31.36
C ARG A 530 43.26 -24.57 -31.62
N SER A 531 42.27 -25.44 -31.75
CA SER A 531 42.47 -26.86 -32.03
C SER A 531 43.09 -27.09 -33.40
N ALA A 532 42.68 -26.33 -34.39
CA ALA A 532 43.22 -26.37 -35.74
C ALA A 532 44.69 -25.83 -35.76
N THR A 533 44.97 -24.73 -35.01
CA THR A 533 46.30 -24.20 -34.84
C THR A 533 47.27 -25.26 -34.31
N ARG A 534 46.87 -26.04 -33.29
CA ARG A 534 47.64 -27.14 -32.77
C ARG A 534 47.94 -28.20 -33.82
N ALA A 535 46.93 -28.62 -34.58
CA ALA A 535 47.03 -29.63 -35.61
C ALA A 535 48.00 -29.21 -36.76
N PHE A 536 47.89 -27.93 -37.17
CA PHE A 536 48.80 -27.40 -38.21
C PHE A 536 50.22 -27.15 -37.70
N ALA A 537 50.35 -26.78 -36.43
CA ALA A 537 51.67 -26.61 -35.81
C ALA A 537 52.46 -27.91 -35.78
N GLU A 538 51.85 -29.05 -35.56
CA GLU A 538 52.52 -30.39 -35.58
C GLU A 538 53.13 -30.75 -36.94
N LEU A 539 52.67 -30.08 -38.02
CA LEU A 539 53.22 -30.26 -39.35
C LEU A 539 54.47 -29.46 -39.60
N ASP A 540 54.98 -28.67 -38.62
CA ASP A 540 56.16 -27.77 -38.71
C ASP A 540 56.11 -26.81 -39.90
N LEU A 541 54.91 -26.34 -40.28
CA LEU A 541 54.69 -25.44 -41.41
C LEU A 541 55.27 -24.04 -41.10
N ASP A 542 55.57 -23.27 -42.17
CA ASP A 542 55.90 -21.88 -42.06
C ASP A 542 54.71 -21.06 -41.46
N PRO A 543 54.97 -20.05 -40.57
CA PRO A 543 53.92 -19.25 -39.98
C PRO A 543 52.86 -18.74 -40.96
N ALA A 544 53.23 -18.22 -42.10
CA ALA A 544 52.29 -17.77 -43.12
C ALA A 544 51.42 -18.91 -43.68
N GLU A 545 51.96 -20.13 -43.75
CA GLU A 545 51.18 -21.31 -44.19
C GLU A 545 50.16 -21.72 -43.12
N VAL A 546 50.55 -21.68 -41.85
CA VAL A 546 49.62 -21.95 -40.73
C VAL A 546 48.42 -20.98 -40.79
N LEU A 547 48.68 -19.67 -40.90
CA LEU A 547 47.61 -18.65 -40.98
C LEU A 547 46.74 -18.85 -42.24
N ARG A 548 47.34 -19.24 -43.38
CA ARG A 548 46.56 -19.53 -44.60
C ARG A 548 45.63 -20.74 -44.44
N HIS A 549 46.05 -21.78 -43.70
CA HIS A 549 45.20 -22.92 -43.38
C HIS A 549 44.08 -22.55 -42.40
N LEU A 550 44.38 -21.68 -41.42
CA LEU A 550 43.36 -21.17 -40.50
C LEU A 550 42.36 -20.28 -41.23
N ASP A 551 42.78 -19.42 -42.15
CA ASP A 551 41.92 -18.57 -42.97
C ASP A 551 40.93 -19.38 -43.79
N ARG A 552 41.38 -20.46 -44.43
CA ARG A 552 40.50 -21.38 -45.14
C ARG A 552 39.51 -22.07 -44.23
N LEU A 553 39.88 -22.41 -43.01
CA LEU A 553 38.99 -23.00 -42.03
C LEU A 553 37.88 -22.05 -41.60
N THR A 554 38.15 -20.77 -41.50
CA THR A 554 37.16 -19.74 -41.17
C THR A 554 36.16 -19.48 -42.29
N GLU A 555 36.48 -19.81 -43.58
CA GLU A 555 35.53 -19.75 -44.67
C GLU A 555 34.38 -20.80 -44.51
N ASP A 556 34.70 -21.95 -43.90
CA ASP A 556 33.73 -23.02 -43.60
C ASP A 556 32.92 -22.80 -42.32
N VAL A 557 33.34 -21.86 -41.44
CA VAL A 557 32.67 -21.54 -40.17
C VAL A 557 31.91 -20.23 -40.34
N GLU A 558 30.58 -20.29 -40.26
CA GLU A 558 29.67 -19.15 -40.49
C GLU A 558 30.20 -17.84 -39.87
N HIS A 559 30.64 -16.91 -40.74
CA HIS A 559 30.98 -15.51 -40.46
C HIS A 559 31.97 -15.25 -39.29
N THR A 560 32.94 -16.17 -39.09
CA THR A 560 33.97 -15.98 -38.06
C THR A 560 35.10 -15.11 -38.62
N ILE A 561 35.28 -13.94 -38.07
CA ILE A 561 36.45 -13.08 -38.28
C ILE A 561 37.31 -13.17 -37.04
N ALA A 562 38.62 -13.33 -37.19
CA ALA A 562 39.54 -13.39 -36.06
C ALA A 562 40.89 -12.76 -36.38
N THR A 563 41.47 -12.13 -35.40
CA THR A 563 42.91 -11.70 -35.47
C THR A 563 43.80 -12.81 -34.91
N CYS A 564 44.99 -12.99 -35.50
CA CYS A 564 45.91 -14.02 -35.01
C CYS A 564 47.39 -13.64 -35.26
N ALA A 565 48.17 -13.80 -34.23
CA ALA A 565 49.64 -13.78 -34.32
C ALA A 565 50.20 -15.18 -34.07
N TYR A 566 50.85 -15.76 -35.02
CA TYR A 566 51.51 -17.08 -34.92
C TYR A 566 53.02 -16.94 -35.07
N CYS A 567 53.77 -17.33 -34.00
CA CYS A 567 55.24 -17.26 -33.96
C CYS A 567 55.85 -18.65 -33.75
N ARG A 568 56.90 -18.99 -34.47
CA ARG A 568 57.69 -20.19 -34.31
C ARG A 568 59.14 -19.81 -33.91
N TYR A 569 59.57 -20.31 -32.76
CA TYR A 569 60.94 -20.15 -32.23
C TYR A 569 61.76 -21.40 -32.50
N ASP A 570 62.96 -21.21 -33.05
CA ASP A 570 63.97 -22.23 -33.27
C ASP A 570 65.21 -21.95 -32.40
N PRO A 571 65.39 -22.68 -31.28
CA PRO A 571 66.48 -22.42 -30.35
C PRO A 571 67.86 -22.74 -30.91
N GLU A 572 67.95 -23.73 -31.85
CA GLU A 572 69.22 -24.07 -32.51
C GLU A 572 69.74 -22.90 -33.38
N ARG A 573 68.82 -22.21 -34.07
CA ARG A 573 69.18 -21.08 -34.92
C ARG A 573 69.14 -19.76 -34.20
N GLY A 574 68.51 -19.67 -33.00
CA GLY A 574 68.32 -18.44 -32.27
C GLY A 574 67.45 -17.41 -33.03
N GLU A 575 66.46 -17.95 -33.73
CA GLU A 575 65.56 -17.11 -34.58
C GLU A 575 64.10 -17.38 -34.31
N CYS A 576 63.29 -16.31 -34.38
CA CYS A 576 61.87 -16.37 -34.44
C CYS A 576 61.36 -16.12 -35.86
N ARG A 577 60.32 -16.88 -36.26
CA ARG A 577 59.54 -16.65 -37.46
C ARG A 577 58.12 -16.31 -37.04
N ILE A 578 57.58 -15.21 -37.58
CA ILE A 578 56.26 -14.74 -37.17
C ILE A 578 55.45 -14.28 -38.37
N SER A 579 54.14 -14.50 -38.29
CA SER A 579 53.18 -13.98 -39.25
C SER A 579 51.95 -13.47 -38.53
N LEU A 580 51.35 -12.40 -39.04
CA LEU A 580 50.22 -11.70 -38.47
C LEU A 580 49.03 -11.75 -39.41
N ALA A 581 47.84 -12.05 -38.89
CA ALA A 581 46.54 -11.95 -39.57
C ALA A 581 45.71 -10.88 -38.85
N GLY A 582 45.82 -9.62 -39.25
CA GLY A 582 45.09 -8.50 -38.66
C GLY A 582 45.37 -8.22 -37.19
N HIS A 583 46.38 -8.87 -36.62
CA HIS A 583 46.67 -8.78 -35.16
C HIS A 583 47.66 -7.64 -34.85
N LEU A 584 47.58 -7.14 -33.61
CA LEU A 584 48.46 -6.08 -33.11
C LEU A 584 49.96 -6.48 -33.17
N PRO A 585 50.87 -5.54 -33.42
CA PRO A 585 52.29 -5.83 -33.45
C PRO A 585 52.79 -6.30 -32.08
N PRO A 586 53.53 -7.41 -31.99
CA PRO A 586 54.16 -7.87 -30.77
C PRO A 586 55.22 -6.89 -30.24
N ALA A 587 55.38 -6.86 -28.92
CA ALA A 587 56.47 -6.11 -28.29
C ALA A 587 57.71 -7.00 -28.09
N LEU A 588 58.85 -6.55 -28.54
CA LEU A 588 60.15 -7.20 -28.38
C LEU A 588 61.01 -6.41 -27.40
N LEU A 589 61.49 -7.06 -26.35
CA LEU A 589 62.46 -6.55 -25.42
C LEU A 589 63.81 -7.28 -25.60
N ARG A 590 64.79 -6.62 -26.13
CA ARG A 590 66.16 -7.17 -26.28
C ARG A 590 66.94 -6.93 -25.01
N SER A 591 67.82 -7.86 -24.69
CA SER A 591 68.67 -7.74 -23.51
C SER A 591 69.44 -6.43 -23.52
N GLY A 592 69.27 -5.58 -22.48
CA GLY A 592 69.90 -4.28 -22.34
C GLY A 592 69.40 -3.14 -23.22
N ARG A 593 68.23 -3.30 -23.86
CA ARG A 593 67.58 -2.25 -24.67
C ARG A 593 66.12 -2.02 -24.18
N PRO A 594 65.56 -0.84 -24.43
CA PRO A 594 64.15 -0.64 -24.21
C PRO A 594 63.30 -1.56 -25.10
N ALA A 595 62.07 -1.88 -24.67
CA ALA A 595 61.10 -2.63 -25.46
C ALA A 595 60.67 -1.79 -26.69
N GLU A 596 60.46 -2.47 -27.81
CA GLU A 596 60.04 -1.88 -29.08
C GLU A 596 58.92 -2.72 -29.70
N LEU A 597 57.99 -2.09 -30.44
CA LEU A 597 57.04 -2.83 -31.26
C LEU A 597 57.77 -3.37 -32.49
N LEU A 598 57.49 -4.62 -32.86
CA LEU A 598 57.99 -5.20 -34.08
C LEU A 598 57.25 -4.60 -35.31
N ASP A 599 58.00 -3.97 -36.23
CA ASP A 599 57.43 -3.53 -37.49
C ASP A 599 57.34 -4.74 -38.44
N LEU A 600 56.11 -5.27 -38.54
CA LEU A 600 55.80 -6.52 -39.25
C LEU A 600 54.70 -6.25 -40.27
N PRO A 601 54.78 -6.90 -41.48
CA PRO A 601 53.65 -6.90 -42.39
C PRO A 601 52.46 -7.60 -41.73
N SER A 602 51.34 -6.92 -41.60
CA SER A 602 50.11 -7.51 -41.09
C SER A 602 49.19 -7.81 -42.27
N GLY A 603 48.80 -9.08 -42.40
CA GLY A 603 47.75 -9.50 -43.34
C GLY A 603 46.38 -9.02 -42.83
N VAL A 604 45.32 -9.27 -43.62
CA VAL A 604 43.96 -9.08 -43.17
C VAL A 604 43.60 -10.10 -42.06
N PRO A 605 42.61 -9.82 -41.21
CA PRO A 605 42.07 -10.83 -40.28
C PRO A 605 41.63 -12.11 -40.97
N LEU A 606 41.74 -13.24 -40.26
CA LEU A 606 41.22 -14.52 -40.70
C LEU A 606 39.72 -14.44 -41.01
N GLY A 607 39.25 -15.05 -42.07
CA GLY A 607 37.86 -15.05 -42.53
C GLY A 607 37.48 -13.86 -43.43
N VAL A 608 38.36 -12.90 -43.64
CA VAL A 608 38.19 -11.80 -44.61
C VAL A 608 38.57 -12.27 -46.02
N GLY A 609 39.57 -13.15 -46.14
CA GLY A 609 40.04 -13.76 -47.39
C GLY A 609 40.81 -12.78 -48.31
N GLY A 610 41.39 -13.32 -49.35
CA GLY A 610 41.92 -12.56 -50.50
C GLY A 610 43.32 -11.98 -50.36
N THR A 611 44.05 -12.23 -49.28
CA THR A 611 45.39 -11.70 -49.05
C THR A 611 46.39 -12.80 -48.70
N ALA A 612 47.63 -12.69 -49.18
CA ALA A 612 48.72 -13.59 -48.78
C ALA A 612 49.32 -13.14 -47.45
N PHE A 613 49.51 -14.07 -46.51
CA PHE A 613 50.25 -13.84 -45.30
C PHE A 613 51.76 -13.90 -45.57
N GLU A 614 52.53 -13.09 -44.87
CA GLU A 614 53.98 -13.06 -44.98
C GLU A 614 54.65 -13.48 -43.69
N THR A 615 55.77 -14.23 -43.80
CA THR A 615 56.57 -14.61 -42.63
C THR A 615 57.79 -13.69 -42.52
N THR A 616 57.90 -13.04 -41.35
CA THR A 616 59.10 -12.28 -41.01
C THR A 616 60.01 -13.10 -40.10
N VAL A 617 61.33 -13.04 -40.34
CA VAL A 617 62.34 -13.74 -39.56
C VAL A 617 63.20 -12.70 -38.83
N PHE A 618 63.35 -12.89 -37.49
CA PHE A 618 64.20 -12.01 -36.69
C PHE A 618 65.03 -12.83 -35.68
N PRO A 619 66.23 -12.36 -35.31
CA PRO A 619 67.04 -12.99 -34.27
C PRO A 619 66.39 -12.86 -32.93
N PHE A 620 66.32 -13.98 -32.15
CA PHE A 620 65.76 -14.04 -30.79
C PHE A 620 66.75 -14.84 -29.93
N ARG A 621 67.53 -14.10 -29.15
CA ARG A 621 68.69 -14.65 -28.43
C ARG A 621 68.36 -14.86 -26.96
N PRO A 622 69.13 -15.69 -26.23
CA PRO A 622 68.98 -15.85 -24.80
C PRO A 622 68.93 -14.49 -24.07
N GLY A 623 67.87 -14.33 -23.24
CA GLY A 623 67.59 -13.06 -22.52
C GLY A 623 66.60 -12.14 -23.22
N ASP A 624 66.36 -12.28 -24.53
CA ASP A 624 65.34 -11.51 -25.24
C ASP A 624 63.93 -11.98 -24.81
N GLN A 625 62.99 -11.05 -24.77
CA GLN A 625 61.60 -11.34 -24.42
C GLN A 625 60.67 -10.89 -25.55
N LEU A 626 59.62 -11.70 -25.82
CA LEU A 626 58.55 -11.40 -26.76
C LEU A 626 57.23 -11.38 -26.02
N ALA A 627 56.47 -10.29 -26.13
CA ALA A 627 55.11 -10.20 -25.60
C ALA A 627 54.08 -10.18 -26.74
N LEU A 628 53.17 -11.13 -26.70
CA LEU A 628 51.99 -11.23 -27.57
C LEU A 628 50.75 -10.89 -26.70
N TYR A 629 49.86 -10.07 -27.21
CA TYR A 629 48.69 -9.61 -26.43
C TYR A 629 47.52 -9.28 -27.35
N THR A 630 46.31 -9.37 -26.82
CA THR A 630 45.08 -8.98 -27.51
C THR A 630 44.77 -7.51 -27.28
N ASP A 631 43.87 -6.96 -28.07
CA ASP A 631 43.52 -5.53 -28.12
C ASP A 631 42.91 -5.04 -26.80
N GLY A 632 42.14 -5.87 -26.07
CA GLY A 632 41.60 -5.52 -24.75
C GLY A 632 42.63 -5.10 -23.71
N LEU A 633 43.96 -5.34 -23.93
CA LEU A 633 45.02 -4.83 -23.08
C LEU A 633 45.34 -3.34 -23.36
N VAL A 634 45.24 -2.93 -24.62
CA VAL A 634 45.69 -1.61 -25.09
C VAL A 634 44.58 -0.76 -25.70
N GLU A 635 43.44 -1.33 -26.04
CA GLU A 635 42.28 -0.59 -26.54
C GLU A 635 41.37 -0.17 -25.39
N THR A 636 41.02 1.11 -25.32
CA THR A 636 40.09 1.67 -24.36
C THR A 636 39.26 2.74 -25.04
N ARG A 637 38.06 3.01 -24.48
CA ARG A 637 37.19 4.09 -24.99
C ARG A 637 37.76 5.49 -24.74
N SER A 638 38.66 5.65 -23.77
CA SER A 638 39.13 6.96 -23.28
C SER A 638 40.50 7.38 -23.84
N ASP A 639 41.41 6.43 -24.07
CA ASP A 639 42.82 6.74 -24.39
C ASP A 639 43.14 6.28 -25.82
N PRO A 640 43.99 7.08 -26.56
CA PRO A 640 44.51 6.65 -27.84
C PRO A 640 45.38 5.39 -27.72
N ILE A 641 45.23 4.46 -28.67
CA ILE A 641 45.95 3.18 -28.66
C ILE A 641 47.47 3.37 -28.65
N ASP A 642 48.02 4.38 -29.34
CA ASP A 642 49.45 4.68 -29.38
C ASP A 642 50.03 5.04 -28.01
N ALA A 643 49.27 5.78 -27.19
CA ALA A 643 49.67 6.12 -25.83
C ALA A 643 49.72 4.89 -24.94
N ARG A 644 48.74 3.97 -25.11
CA ARG A 644 48.66 2.72 -24.37
C ARG A 644 49.76 1.73 -24.78
N LEU A 645 50.08 1.68 -26.06
CA LEU A 645 51.22 0.92 -26.55
C LEU A 645 52.53 1.45 -25.97
N GLY A 646 52.69 2.78 -25.87
CA GLY A 646 53.84 3.39 -25.18
C GLY A 646 53.93 2.94 -23.72
N THR A 647 52.83 2.94 -22.99
CA THR A 647 52.76 2.48 -21.59
C THR A 647 53.12 0.99 -21.47
N LEU A 648 52.71 0.16 -22.42
CA LEU A 648 53.06 -1.27 -22.48
C LEU A 648 54.58 -1.44 -22.61
N LEU A 649 55.21 -0.70 -23.51
CA LEU A 649 56.66 -0.77 -23.75
C LEU A 649 57.44 -0.31 -22.51
N GLU A 650 56.99 0.75 -21.85
CA GLU A 650 57.60 1.22 -20.60
C GLU A 650 57.48 0.15 -19.49
N ALA A 651 56.29 -0.47 -19.31
CA ALA A 651 56.06 -1.50 -18.30
C ALA A 651 56.96 -2.73 -18.55
N LEU A 652 57.05 -3.21 -19.80
CA LEU A 652 57.93 -4.31 -20.18
C LEU A 652 59.40 -3.99 -19.94
N THR A 653 59.82 -2.76 -20.26
CA THR A 653 61.21 -2.32 -20.05
C THR A 653 61.56 -2.27 -18.56
N ALA A 654 60.67 -1.77 -17.74
CA ALA A 654 60.86 -1.67 -16.29
C ALA A 654 60.95 -3.03 -15.59
N THR A 655 60.36 -4.07 -16.19
CA THR A 655 60.29 -5.44 -15.63
C THR A 655 61.29 -6.41 -16.29
N ALA A 656 62.22 -5.90 -17.11
CA ALA A 656 63.18 -6.70 -17.92
C ALA A 656 63.94 -7.80 -17.14
N ALA A 657 64.29 -7.53 -15.90
CA ALA A 657 65.09 -8.43 -15.04
C ALA A 657 64.25 -9.28 -14.07
N GLN A 658 62.87 -9.11 -14.07
CA GLN A 658 61.99 -9.82 -13.16
C GLN A 658 61.57 -11.20 -13.66
N ASP A 659 60.90 -11.95 -12.80
CA ASP A 659 60.21 -13.18 -13.21
C ASP A 659 59.10 -12.86 -14.19
N LEU A 660 58.90 -13.73 -15.19
CA LEU A 660 57.90 -13.45 -16.25
C LEU A 660 56.47 -13.36 -15.70
N ARG A 661 56.16 -14.05 -14.61
CA ARG A 661 54.86 -13.93 -13.97
C ARG A 661 54.64 -12.58 -13.34
N GLU A 662 55.66 -12.06 -12.66
CA GLU A 662 55.66 -10.71 -12.09
C GLU A 662 55.62 -9.64 -13.20
N THR A 663 56.29 -9.89 -14.36
CA THR A 663 56.17 -9.03 -15.54
C THR A 663 54.75 -8.97 -16.05
N CYS A 664 54.05 -10.14 -16.23
CA CYS A 664 52.65 -10.16 -16.66
C CYS A 664 51.75 -9.43 -15.66
N ASP A 665 51.93 -9.67 -14.35
CA ASP A 665 51.10 -9.05 -13.32
C ASP A 665 51.27 -7.51 -13.31
N ARG A 666 52.50 -7.03 -13.42
CA ARG A 666 52.80 -5.59 -13.48
C ARG A 666 52.24 -4.92 -14.74
N VAL A 667 52.37 -5.57 -15.90
CA VAL A 667 51.80 -5.07 -17.15
C VAL A 667 50.27 -4.92 -17.00
N LEU A 668 49.59 -5.92 -16.44
CA LEU A 668 48.17 -5.88 -16.23
C LEU A 668 47.74 -4.82 -15.19
N GLU A 669 48.45 -4.71 -14.07
CA GLU A 669 48.22 -3.67 -13.07
C GLU A 669 48.32 -2.24 -13.65
N THR A 670 49.26 -2.06 -14.58
CA THR A 670 49.55 -0.74 -15.20
C THR A 670 48.56 -0.37 -16.30
N LEU A 671 48.11 -1.36 -17.09
CA LEU A 671 47.33 -1.11 -18.30
C LEU A 671 45.85 -1.39 -18.15
N ARG A 672 45.41 -2.24 -17.24
CA ARG A 672 44.01 -2.55 -17.09
C ARG A 672 43.32 -1.70 -16.05
N PRO A 673 42.36 -0.83 -16.40
CA PRO A 673 41.52 -0.16 -15.44
C PRO A 673 40.57 -1.16 -14.79
N PRO A 674 40.11 -0.95 -13.54
CA PRO A 674 39.07 -1.76 -12.91
C PRO A 674 37.79 -1.73 -13.77
N GLY A 675 37.30 -2.91 -14.19
CA GLY A 675 36.07 -3.02 -14.98
C GLY A 675 36.27 -2.87 -16.50
N GLY A 676 37.41 -3.30 -17.06
CA GLY A 676 37.66 -3.29 -18.52
C GLY A 676 36.54 -4.05 -19.29
N ASP A 677 36.15 -3.48 -20.43
CA ASP A 677 34.99 -3.91 -21.23
C ASP A 677 35.29 -5.12 -22.14
N ASP A 678 36.57 -5.54 -22.26
CA ASP A 678 37.01 -6.61 -23.16
C ASP A 678 37.90 -7.65 -22.47
N ASP A 679 38.00 -8.83 -23.06
CA ASP A 679 38.92 -9.87 -22.63
C ASP A 679 40.36 -9.47 -22.88
N VAL A 680 41.25 -10.00 -22.06
CA VAL A 680 42.71 -9.75 -22.23
C VAL A 680 43.46 -11.06 -22.19
N ALA A 681 44.14 -11.37 -23.25
CA ALA A 681 45.16 -12.40 -23.31
C ALA A 681 46.54 -11.79 -23.41
N LEU A 682 47.44 -12.14 -22.49
CA LEU A 682 48.83 -11.73 -22.48
C LEU A 682 49.73 -12.96 -22.36
N LEU A 683 50.63 -13.13 -23.31
CA LEU A 683 51.66 -14.18 -23.32
C LEU A 683 53.05 -13.53 -23.45
N VAL A 684 53.92 -13.76 -22.46
CA VAL A 684 55.30 -13.30 -22.48
C VAL A 684 56.21 -14.52 -22.49
N ALA A 685 57.11 -14.56 -23.49
CA ALA A 685 58.11 -15.61 -23.63
C ALA A 685 59.50 -15.01 -23.55
N ARG A 686 60.42 -15.66 -22.84
CA ARG A 686 61.89 -15.29 -22.75
C ARG A 686 62.70 -16.43 -23.30
N ALA A 687 63.66 -16.11 -24.20
CA ALA A 687 64.63 -17.07 -24.68
C ALA A 687 65.57 -17.47 -23.54
N GLU A 688 65.69 -18.81 -23.34
CA GLU A 688 66.64 -19.37 -22.39
C GLU A 688 67.86 -19.94 -23.14
N PRO A 689 69.05 -20.07 -22.44
CA PRO A 689 70.24 -20.61 -23.04
C PRO A 689 70.09 -22.04 -23.54
#